data_4d41a9e3731047ec737fa2b2779f5e3c
#
_entry.id   4d41a9e3731047ec737fa2b2779f5e3c
#
_cell.length_a   1.000
_cell.length_b   1.000
_cell.length_c   1.000
_cell.angle_alpha   90.00
_cell.angle_beta   90.00
_cell.angle_gamma   90.00
#
_symmetry.space_group_name_H-M   'P 1'
#
loop_
_entity.id
_entity.type
_entity.pdbx_description
1 polymer ?
#
loop_
_entity_poly.entity_id
_entity_poly.type
_entity_poly.pdbx_seq_one_letter_code
_entity_poly.pdbx_strand_id
1 'polypeptide(L)'
;MMYHSTCSFKCLPCLLILGCILTFLQACAPVQRHILFSSDNGDGTYTNPVINADYPDPDIIRVGEDYYMVSSSFVAMPGIPVCHSKDLINWQIIGHAYDSITFQPQYRMENEKTAYSRLCWAPTIRYDEGIYYIGVNIADDGFVMFKSTRPEGPYTMHKFEKRLYDPGFFIDDDGKKYVTHGKGKIYLTRLKDDATGVLDPQDKGTLIITAPEGYGHLFEGCHTYKRNGWYYVFNPALGYDGVQMISRSRDLYGPYETKVLIDDDINYAGAGVHQGGYIETAEGESWAYTFQDRDYMGRCLMLYPMKWENEWPVVGPEGRPGKGVVTYRKPAVRGKHKMNYPHHSDSFDKPELAPVWEFNHVPYKEKWSLTDRPGYFRIYAQHAKGFYWARNSLTQKVTGPYSTGTVLLDLSGLKEGDFAGNGIMGRMMYQFGVRKKDNRFWLEMRKGNRNAAEMIVDSLELKDVQRIYLRTETTKEGATRFHYSLDNRQYHCFGPEGVSNFWGFLGIRHALCCYNVMKGNPCGYADFDSFELESAHRGNHYDAFTEIDFSRYDDREGMTLVRPVGKRPMQFLTDIKDSDWLVFNNLTFKKRPGKITFELQALNPGGVLEMRRGSLQGELLASCTIQSTNGEWTKQSFEVKKLRKKEKVYFVFRGSNKGLSIKNFIFE
;
A
#
# COMPACT_ATOMS: atom_id res chain seq x y z
N MET A 1 -84.18 -37.39 29.30
CA MET A 1 -83.28 -38.50 29.68
C MET A 1 -81.98 -38.29 28.96
N MET A 2 -81.00 -37.80 29.69
CA MET A 2 -79.71 -38.42 30.00
C MET A 2 -79.06 -39.05 28.76
N TYR A 3 -77.86 -38.64 28.35
CA TYR A 3 -76.60 -38.85 29.03
C TYR A 3 -75.49 -37.92 28.46
N HIS A 4 -74.65 -37.43 29.39
CA HIS A 4 -73.35 -36.78 29.13
C HIS A 4 -72.33 -37.76 28.59
N SER A 5 -71.50 -37.30 27.72
CA SER A 5 -70.16 -37.88 27.57
C SER A 5 -69.16 -36.84 27.12
N THR A 6 -68.27 -36.50 28.04
CA THR A 6 -67.13 -35.66 27.89
C THR A 6 -66.05 -36.33 27.04
N CYS A 7 -65.52 -35.68 26.08
CA CYS A 7 -64.28 -36.08 25.40
C CYS A 7 -63.25 -34.95 25.45
N SER A 8 -62.22 -35.22 26.19
CA SER A 8 -61.05 -34.34 26.36
C SER A 8 -60.21 -34.31 25.08
N PHE A 9 -60.07 -33.19 24.45
CA PHE A 9 -59.06 -32.97 23.41
C PHE A 9 -57.74 -32.50 24.02
N LYS A 10 -56.75 -33.36 23.90
CA LYS A 10 -55.35 -33.04 24.21
C LYS A 10 -54.80 -32.04 23.20
N CYS A 11 -54.35 -30.88 23.64
CA CYS A 11 -53.56 -29.93 22.89
C CYS A 11 -52.17 -30.54 22.57
N LEU A 12 -51.93 -30.80 21.31
CA LEU A 12 -50.58 -31.05 20.79
C LEU A 12 -50.46 -30.54 19.35
N PRO A 13 -50.34 -29.22 19.11
CA PRO A 13 -49.50 -28.73 18.03
C PRO A 13 -48.75 -27.40 18.27
N CYS A 14 -48.71 -26.88 19.49
CA CYS A 14 -48.01 -25.60 19.70
C CYS A 14 -46.47 -25.65 19.87
N LEU A 15 -45.88 -26.81 20.07
CA LEU A 15 -44.42 -26.92 20.27
C LEU A 15 -43.62 -27.03 18.95
N LEU A 16 -44.24 -27.44 17.86
CA LEU A 16 -43.54 -27.52 16.55
C LEU A 16 -43.44 -26.21 15.78
N ILE A 17 -44.34 -25.23 16.07
CA ILE A 17 -44.32 -23.91 15.45
C ILE A 17 -43.30 -22.98 16.13
N LEU A 18 -43.02 -23.15 17.41
CA LEU A 18 -42.00 -22.38 18.12
C LEU A 18 -40.58 -22.84 17.75
N GLY A 19 -40.39 -24.11 17.42
CA GLY A 19 -39.07 -24.64 16.94
C GLY A 19 -38.68 -24.11 15.55
N CYS A 20 -39.66 -23.92 14.64
CA CYS A 20 -39.42 -23.36 13.31
C CYS A 20 -39.19 -21.85 13.31
N ILE A 21 -39.73 -21.11 14.26
CA ILE A 21 -39.49 -19.65 14.39
C ILE A 21 -38.12 -19.34 14.99
N LEU A 22 -37.60 -20.18 15.87
CA LEU A 22 -36.27 -20.03 16.44
C LEU A 22 -35.12 -20.37 15.45
N THR A 23 -35.38 -21.26 14.46
CA THR A 23 -34.39 -21.55 13.41
C THR A 23 -34.34 -20.50 12.31
N PHE A 24 -35.39 -19.71 12.11
CA PHE A 24 -35.38 -18.60 11.14
C PHE A 24 -34.77 -17.30 11.67
N LEU A 25 -34.61 -17.13 12.98
CA LEU A 25 -33.97 -15.96 13.58
C LEU A 25 -32.45 -16.05 13.70
N GLN A 26 -31.84 -17.18 13.39
CA GLN A 26 -30.37 -17.34 13.31
C GLN A 26 -29.76 -17.06 11.93
N ALA A 27 -30.58 -16.69 10.93
CA ALA A 27 -30.11 -16.51 9.55
C ALA A 27 -29.84 -15.07 9.12
N CYS A 28 -29.80 -14.11 10.04
CA CYS A 28 -29.38 -12.74 9.76
C CYS A 28 -28.22 -12.33 10.67
N ALA A 29 -27.07 -12.97 10.52
CA ALA A 29 -25.82 -12.31 10.86
C ALA A 29 -25.72 -11.10 9.91
N PRO A 30 -25.47 -9.86 10.40
CA PRO A 30 -25.31 -8.73 9.53
C PRO A 30 -24.16 -9.07 8.55
N VAL A 31 -24.43 -8.96 7.26
CA VAL A 31 -23.38 -9.00 6.23
C VAL A 31 -22.34 -7.98 6.66
N GLN A 32 -21.18 -8.45 7.08
CA GLN A 32 -20.08 -7.61 7.51
C GLN A 32 -19.70 -6.82 6.25
N ARG A 33 -20.03 -5.53 6.20
CA ARG A 33 -19.64 -4.69 5.06
C ARG A 33 -18.13 -4.66 5.03
N HIS A 34 -17.56 -5.22 3.99
CA HIS A 34 -16.14 -5.21 3.72
C HIS A 34 -15.65 -3.77 3.74
N ILE A 35 -14.72 -3.47 4.63
CA ILE A 35 -14.19 -2.11 4.79
C ILE A 35 -12.84 -2.09 4.09
N LEU A 36 -12.71 -1.27 3.04
CA LEU A 36 -11.44 -0.97 2.42
C LEU A 36 -10.70 0.09 3.26
N PHE A 37 -9.37 0.03 3.24
CA PHE A 37 -8.55 1.03 3.90
C PHE A 37 -8.78 2.41 3.28
N SER A 38 -9.00 3.42 4.13
CA SER A 38 -9.02 4.82 3.74
C SER A 38 -8.18 5.64 4.70
N SER A 39 -7.35 6.51 4.17
CA SER A 39 -6.63 7.53 4.93
C SER A 39 -7.55 8.68 5.38
N ASP A 40 -8.70 8.88 4.73
CA ASP A 40 -9.71 9.86 5.11
C ASP A 40 -10.43 9.43 6.39
N ASN A 41 -10.25 10.17 7.47
CA ASN A 41 -10.83 9.86 8.76
C ASN A 41 -12.33 10.22 8.86
N GLY A 42 -12.89 10.95 7.87
CA GLY A 42 -14.29 11.36 7.83
C GLY A 42 -14.65 12.52 8.76
N ASP A 43 -13.68 13.11 9.43
CA ASP A 43 -13.84 14.22 10.40
C ASP A 43 -13.11 15.51 9.98
N GLY A 44 -12.70 15.60 8.72
CA GLY A 44 -11.91 16.71 8.18
C GLY A 44 -10.40 16.50 8.29
N THR A 45 -9.96 15.35 8.82
CA THR A 45 -8.54 14.97 8.89
C THR A 45 -8.24 13.78 8.00
N TYR A 46 -6.94 13.57 7.74
CA TYR A 46 -6.41 12.36 7.11
C TYR A 46 -5.27 11.80 7.96
N THR A 47 -4.92 10.54 7.73
CA THR A 47 -3.78 9.86 8.39
C THR A 47 -2.85 9.26 7.34
N ASN A 48 -1.56 9.58 7.42
CA ASN A 48 -0.52 8.99 6.57
C ASN A 48 -0.28 7.50 6.87
N PRO A 49 0.02 6.69 5.85
CA PRO A 49 0.13 7.01 4.42
C PRO A 49 -1.22 7.35 3.79
N VAL A 50 -1.21 8.27 2.85
CA VAL A 50 -2.41 8.60 2.06
C VAL A 50 -2.86 7.41 1.23
N ILE A 51 -1.92 6.69 0.60
CA ILE A 51 -2.16 5.39 0.01
C ILE A 51 -1.27 4.38 0.73
N ASN A 52 -1.88 3.47 1.49
CA ASN A 52 -1.17 2.45 2.25
C ASN A 52 -0.99 1.17 1.40
N ALA A 53 -0.35 1.32 0.27
CA ALA A 53 0.00 0.29 -0.70
C ALA A 53 1.19 0.77 -1.54
N ASP A 54 1.75 -0.11 -2.37
CA ASP A 54 2.96 0.11 -3.16
C ASP A 54 2.75 1.12 -4.31
N TYR A 55 3.02 2.39 -4.06
CA TYR A 55 3.04 3.49 -5.04
C TYR A 55 4.38 4.22 -5.01
N PRO A 56 5.45 3.57 -5.50
CA PRO A 56 6.78 4.13 -5.44
C PRO A 56 6.96 5.31 -6.39
N ASP A 57 7.87 6.21 -6.01
CA ASP A 57 8.35 7.29 -6.86
C ASP A 57 7.21 8.14 -7.44
N PRO A 58 6.29 8.68 -6.59
CA PRO A 58 5.13 9.41 -7.07
C PRO A 58 5.53 10.75 -7.70
N ASP A 59 4.92 11.12 -8.83
CA ASP A 59 4.91 12.49 -9.35
C ASP A 59 3.46 12.96 -9.51
N ILE A 60 3.12 14.15 -8.99
CA ILE A 60 1.76 14.67 -8.90
C ILE A 60 1.66 16.02 -9.62
N ILE A 61 0.62 16.17 -10.43
CA ILE A 61 0.26 17.45 -11.04
C ILE A 61 -1.17 17.84 -10.72
N ARG A 62 -1.47 19.14 -10.85
CA ARG A 62 -2.82 19.69 -10.81
C ARG A 62 -3.22 20.23 -12.18
N VAL A 63 -4.43 19.90 -12.62
CA VAL A 63 -5.04 20.47 -13.83
C VAL A 63 -6.44 20.95 -13.46
N GLY A 64 -6.60 22.26 -13.32
CA GLY A 64 -7.83 22.83 -12.79
C GLY A 64 -8.05 22.46 -11.32
N GLU A 65 -9.15 21.74 -11.03
CA GLU A 65 -9.48 21.22 -9.69
C GLU A 65 -9.14 19.72 -9.53
N ASP A 66 -8.48 19.14 -10.53
CA ASP A 66 -8.13 17.72 -10.57
C ASP A 66 -6.65 17.51 -10.29
N TYR A 67 -6.34 16.44 -9.56
CA TYR A 67 -4.98 15.99 -9.28
C TYR A 67 -4.72 14.66 -9.95
N TYR A 68 -3.58 14.54 -10.62
CA TYR A 68 -3.15 13.32 -11.29
C TYR A 68 -1.79 12.89 -10.78
N MET A 69 -1.64 11.61 -10.52
CA MET A 69 -0.40 11.01 -10.02
C MET A 69 0.01 9.84 -10.90
N VAL A 70 1.30 9.74 -11.18
CA VAL A 70 1.94 8.55 -11.74
C VAL A 70 2.87 7.93 -10.73
N SER A 71 3.16 6.63 -10.88
CA SER A 71 4.01 5.87 -9.97
C SER A 71 4.75 4.77 -10.72
N SER A 72 5.92 4.38 -10.25
CA SER A 72 6.67 3.24 -10.78
C SER A 72 5.82 1.97 -10.79
N SER A 73 5.86 1.24 -11.90
CA SER A 73 5.15 -0.04 -12.06
C SER A 73 6.08 -1.22 -12.30
N PHE A 74 7.37 -0.94 -12.47
CA PHE A 74 8.38 -1.95 -12.81
C PHE A 74 7.93 -2.75 -14.05
N VAL A 75 7.90 -4.08 -13.95
CA VAL A 75 7.53 -4.97 -15.06
C VAL A 75 6.02 -5.27 -15.13
N ALA A 76 5.22 -4.72 -14.21
CA ALA A 76 3.77 -4.92 -14.21
C ALA A 76 3.11 -4.34 -15.47
N MET A 77 2.12 -5.05 -16.01
CA MET A 77 1.40 -4.71 -17.24
C MET A 77 -0.12 -4.77 -17.03
N PRO A 78 -0.87 -3.72 -17.43
CA PRO A 78 -0.41 -2.45 -17.98
C PRO A 78 0.46 -1.70 -16.99
N GLY A 79 1.25 -0.70 -17.47
CA GLY A 79 2.23 -0.06 -16.62
C GLY A 79 2.13 1.45 -16.56
N ILE A 80 2.73 1.99 -15.50
CA ILE A 80 2.61 3.36 -15.02
C ILE A 80 1.14 3.69 -14.75
N PRO A 81 0.60 3.30 -13.59
CA PRO A 81 -0.75 3.66 -13.21
C PRO A 81 -0.90 5.18 -13.19
N VAL A 82 -1.98 5.66 -13.78
CA VAL A 82 -2.42 7.04 -13.67
C VAL A 82 -3.55 7.08 -12.66
N CYS A 83 -3.29 7.73 -11.54
CA CYS A 83 -4.24 7.91 -10.46
C CYS A 83 -4.84 9.31 -10.51
N HIS A 84 -6.10 9.43 -10.10
CA HIS A 84 -6.85 10.67 -10.05
C HIS A 84 -7.41 10.92 -8.65
N SER A 85 -7.38 12.17 -8.20
CA SER A 85 -8.00 12.64 -6.97
C SER A 85 -8.58 14.05 -7.16
N LYS A 86 -9.57 14.39 -6.35
CA LYS A 86 -10.12 15.75 -6.22
C LYS A 86 -9.65 16.47 -4.95
N ASP A 87 -8.96 15.76 -4.05
CA ASP A 87 -8.64 16.28 -2.71
C ASP A 87 -7.26 15.85 -2.18
N LEU A 88 -6.42 15.21 -3.02
CA LEU A 88 -5.11 14.65 -2.66
C LEU A 88 -5.15 13.47 -1.66
N ILE A 89 -6.34 13.11 -1.16
CA ILE A 89 -6.52 12.07 -0.14
C ILE A 89 -7.22 10.84 -0.73
N ASN A 90 -8.29 11.06 -1.50
CA ASN A 90 -9.12 10.01 -2.08
C ASN A 90 -8.71 9.75 -3.52
N TRP A 91 -7.90 8.71 -3.76
CA TRP A 91 -7.34 8.37 -5.05
C TRP A 91 -8.06 7.18 -5.69
N GLN A 92 -8.10 7.15 -7.03
CA GLN A 92 -8.53 6.01 -7.83
C GLN A 92 -7.60 5.87 -9.05
N ILE A 93 -7.39 4.65 -9.52
CA ILE A 93 -6.69 4.40 -10.78
C ILE A 93 -7.68 4.63 -11.91
N ILE A 94 -7.32 5.48 -12.88
CA ILE A 94 -8.18 5.81 -14.03
C ILE A 94 -7.66 5.22 -15.34
N GLY A 95 -6.42 4.78 -15.39
CA GLY A 95 -5.78 4.21 -16.58
C GLY A 95 -4.29 3.96 -16.35
N HIS A 96 -3.58 3.72 -17.45
CA HIS A 96 -2.15 3.47 -17.46
C HIS A 96 -1.51 4.13 -18.67
N ALA A 97 -0.22 4.44 -18.59
CA ALA A 97 0.51 5.05 -19.69
C ALA A 97 0.67 4.11 -20.91
N TYR A 98 0.66 2.80 -20.67
CA TYR A 98 0.78 1.78 -21.73
C TYR A 98 0.18 0.44 -21.29
N ASP A 99 -0.31 -0.31 -22.29
CA ASP A 99 -0.80 -1.69 -22.06
C ASP A 99 0.34 -2.68 -21.94
N SER A 100 1.39 -2.55 -22.79
CA SER A 100 2.54 -3.45 -22.74
C SER A 100 3.78 -2.84 -23.39
N ILE A 101 4.96 -3.19 -22.87
CA ILE A 101 6.27 -2.90 -23.46
C ILE A 101 6.96 -4.24 -23.76
N THR A 102 7.34 -4.43 -25.02
CA THR A 102 7.87 -5.71 -25.54
C THR A 102 9.29 -5.62 -26.08
N PHE A 103 10.06 -4.58 -25.71
CA PHE A 103 11.38 -4.31 -26.27
C PHE A 103 12.38 -5.46 -26.05
N GLN A 104 12.26 -6.18 -24.94
CA GLN A 104 13.20 -7.23 -24.54
C GLN A 104 12.46 -8.55 -24.23
N PRO A 105 13.11 -9.72 -24.50
CA PRO A 105 12.50 -11.02 -24.21
C PRO A 105 12.15 -11.23 -22.73
N GLN A 106 12.93 -10.65 -21.80
CA GLN A 106 12.68 -10.76 -20.36
C GLN A 106 11.36 -10.10 -19.92
N TYR A 107 10.84 -9.14 -20.66
CA TYR A 107 9.55 -8.50 -20.39
C TYR A 107 8.38 -9.44 -20.69
N ARG A 108 8.62 -10.44 -21.53
CA ARG A 108 7.69 -11.51 -21.91
C ARG A 108 8.00 -12.85 -21.24
N MET A 109 8.93 -12.90 -20.29
CA MET A 109 9.41 -14.12 -19.64
C MET A 109 9.89 -15.19 -20.64
N GLU A 110 10.53 -14.76 -21.72
CA GLU A 110 11.06 -15.61 -22.76
C GLU A 110 12.53 -15.94 -22.51
N ASN A 111 13.01 -17.07 -23.12
CA ASN A 111 14.39 -17.52 -23.03
C ASN A 111 14.92 -17.67 -21.59
N GLU A 112 14.05 -18.15 -20.68
CA GLU A 112 14.35 -18.29 -19.24
C GLU A 112 14.87 -16.97 -18.59
N LYS A 113 14.37 -15.82 -19.06
CA LYS A 113 14.68 -14.51 -18.52
C LYS A 113 13.42 -13.88 -17.93
N THR A 114 13.60 -13.10 -16.87
CA THR A 114 12.54 -12.31 -16.22
C THR A 114 13.04 -10.91 -15.93
N ALA A 115 12.11 -9.99 -15.77
CA ALA A 115 12.39 -8.58 -15.50
C ALA A 115 11.75 -8.08 -14.19
N TYR A 116 11.51 -8.96 -13.25
CA TYR A 116 11.04 -8.54 -11.92
C TYR A 116 11.91 -7.41 -11.36
N SER A 117 11.30 -6.39 -10.76
CA SER A 117 11.95 -5.18 -10.24
C SER A 117 12.71 -4.33 -11.29
N ARG A 118 12.45 -4.56 -12.58
CA ARG A 118 13.02 -3.78 -13.68
C ARG A 118 11.93 -3.17 -14.54
N LEU A 119 12.30 -2.45 -15.54
CA LEU A 119 11.54 -1.81 -16.60
C LEU A 119 11.20 -0.35 -16.27
N CYS A 120 10.08 -0.02 -15.65
CA CYS A 120 9.66 1.36 -15.42
C CYS A 120 9.96 1.84 -14.00
N TRP A 121 10.92 2.76 -13.88
CA TRP A 121 11.30 3.40 -12.62
C TRP A 121 11.11 4.90 -12.69
N ALA A 122 10.60 5.49 -11.59
CA ALA A 122 10.46 6.92 -11.38
C ALA A 122 9.90 7.68 -12.58
N PRO A 123 8.62 7.48 -12.94
CA PRO A 123 7.99 8.25 -14.00
C PRO A 123 7.77 9.71 -13.55
N THR A 124 7.74 10.62 -14.51
CA THR A 124 7.39 12.03 -14.31
C THR A 124 6.16 12.38 -15.14
N ILE A 125 5.28 13.27 -14.64
CA ILE A 125 4.09 13.72 -15.34
C ILE A 125 4.05 15.24 -15.42
N ARG A 126 3.66 15.80 -16.58
CA ARG A 126 3.36 17.23 -16.76
C ARG A 126 2.16 17.38 -17.70
N TYR A 127 1.52 18.54 -17.60
CA TYR A 127 0.42 18.95 -18.49
C TYR A 127 0.75 20.31 -19.07
N ASP A 128 0.60 20.42 -20.39
CA ASP A 128 0.84 21.65 -21.13
C ASP A 128 -0.05 21.69 -22.39
N GLU A 129 -0.72 22.81 -22.61
CA GLU A 129 -1.53 23.08 -23.80
C GLU A 129 -2.49 21.94 -24.21
N GLY A 130 -3.16 21.33 -23.22
CA GLY A 130 -4.13 20.24 -23.48
C GLY A 130 -3.52 18.85 -23.62
N ILE A 131 -2.20 18.71 -23.41
CA ILE A 131 -1.48 17.44 -23.54
C ILE A 131 -0.90 17.01 -22.19
N TYR A 132 -1.16 15.76 -21.80
CA TYR A 132 -0.49 15.08 -20.72
C TYR A 132 0.77 14.40 -21.22
N TYR A 133 1.88 14.61 -20.55
CA TYR A 133 3.19 14.03 -20.83
C TYR A 133 3.59 13.15 -19.66
N ILE A 134 3.92 11.90 -19.94
CA ILE A 134 4.51 10.99 -18.95
C ILE A 134 5.86 10.53 -19.46
N GLY A 135 6.93 10.91 -18.76
CA GLY A 135 8.30 10.54 -19.11
C GLY A 135 8.83 9.48 -18.17
N VAL A 136 9.55 8.49 -18.68
CA VAL A 136 10.17 7.44 -17.86
C VAL A 136 11.40 6.85 -18.54
N ASN A 137 12.38 6.40 -17.77
CA ASN A 137 13.48 5.60 -18.29
C ASN A 137 13.13 4.11 -18.21
N ILE A 138 13.10 3.43 -19.37
CA ILE A 138 12.80 2.00 -19.47
C ILE A 138 14.11 1.22 -19.31
N ALA A 139 14.44 0.89 -18.07
CA ALA A 139 15.65 0.12 -17.72
C ALA A 139 16.85 0.51 -18.60
N ASP A 140 17.35 -0.42 -19.44
CA ASP A 140 18.48 -0.20 -20.34
C ASP A 140 18.06 0.21 -21.78
N ASP A 141 16.73 0.29 -22.02
CA ASP A 141 16.18 0.57 -23.38
C ASP A 141 16.10 2.07 -23.71
N GLY A 142 16.34 2.95 -22.75
CA GLY A 142 16.33 4.39 -22.93
C GLY A 142 15.09 5.09 -22.37
N PHE A 143 15.05 6.39 -22.55
CA PHE A 143 13.93 7.22 -22.11
C PHE A 143 12.75 7.10 -23.08
N VAL A 144 11.55 7.11 -22.53
CA VAL A 144 10.29 7.09 -23.30
C VAL A 144 9.40 8.23 -22.83
N MET A 145 8.82 8.96 -23.78
CA MET A 145 7.77 9.95 -23.54
C MET A 145 6.44 9.42 -24.06
N PHE A 146 5.45 9.37 -23.19
CA PHE A 146 4.05 9.07 -23.51
C PHE A 146 3.28 10.38 -23.57
N LYS A 147 2.39 10.54 -24.58
CA LYS A 147 1.59 11.76 -24.81
C LYS A 147 0.13 11.40 -25.02
N SER A 148 -0.78 12.13 -24.36
CA SER A 148 -2.22 11.98 -24.55
C SER A 148 -2.93 13.31 -24.31
N THR A 149 -4.09 13.50 -24.93
CA THR A 149 -5.01 14.61 -24.64
C THR A 149 -5.95 14.29 -23.46
N ARG A 150 -5.94 13.04 -22.97
CA ARG A 150 -6.78 12.55 -21.89
C ARG A 150 -5.90 11.91 -20.81
N PRO A 151 -6.15 12.19 -19.52
CA PRO A 151 -5.31 11.66 -18.43
C PRO A 151 -5.36 10.12 -18.33
N GLU A 152 -6.50 9.50 -18.63
CA GLU A 152 -6.65 8.04 -18.64
C GLU A 152 -6.04 7.37 -19.88
N GLY A 153 -5.63 8.13 -20.88
CA GLY A 153 -5.11 7.64 -22.16
C GLY A 153 -6.19 7.54 -23.26
N PRO A 154 -5.91 6.81 -24.36
CA PRO A 154 -4.66 6.13 -24.66
C PRO A 154 -3.50 7.11 -24.91
N TYR A 155 -2.29 6.66 -24.61
CA TYR A 155 -1.07 7.44 -24.81
C TYR A 155 -0.31 6.97 -26.05
N THR A 156 0.26 7.93 -26.80
CA THR A 156 1.20 7.66 -27.88
C THR A 156 2.62 7.62 -27.31
N MET A 157 3.36 6.57 -27.62
CA MET A 157 4.71 6.34 -27.11
C MET A 157 5.79 6.86 -28.08
N HIS A 158 6.74 7.64 -27.56
CA HIS A 158 7.91 8.13 -28.27
C HIS A 158 9.17 7.66 -27.54
N LYS A 159 9.92 6.71 -28.14
CA LYS A 159 11.15 6.18 -27.58
C LYS A 159 12.34 7.04 -28.00
N PHE A 160 13.18 7.40 -27.04
CA PHE A 160 14.45 8.09 -27.25
C PHE A 160 15.58 7.06 -27.28
N GLU A 161 16.61 7.30 -28.03
CA GLU A 161 17.81 6.46 -28.01
C GLU A 161 18.71 6.73 -26.79
N LYS A 162 18.40 7.78 -26.04
CA LYS A 162 19.17 8.24 -24.90
C LYS A 162 18.57 7.75 -23.60
N ARG A 163 19.41 7.32 -22.66
CA ARG A 163 19.01 7.03 -21.28
C ARG A 163 19.03 8.34 -20.47
N LEU A 164 17.92 8.65 -19.82
CA LEU A 164 17.77 9.76 -18.87
C LEU A 164 17.32 9.17 -17.54
N TYR A 165 18.28 8.84 -16.68
CA TYR A 165 18.05 8.05 -15.45
C TYR A 165 17.31 8.89 -14.40
N ASP A 166 16.23 8.35 -13.81
CA ASP A 166 15.36 8.97 -12.81
C ASP A 166 14.93 10.39 -13.21
N PRO A 167 14.16 10.50 -14.31
CA PRO A 167 13.93 11.77 -14.98
C PRO A 167 12.93 12.67 -14.26
N GLY A 168 13.22 13.96 -14.22
CA GLY A 168 12.25 15.01 -13.89
C GLY A 168 11.94 15.85 -15.13
N PHE A 169 10.81 15.59 -15.80
CA PHE A 169 10.39 16.38 -16.95
C PHE A 169 9.94 17.78 -16.50
N PHE A 170 10.40 18.80 -17.19
CA PHE A 170 10.14 20.19 -16.87
C PHE A 170 9.84 21.00 -18.12
N ILE A 171 8.85 21.88 -18.05
CA ILE A 171 8.48 22.84 -19.08
C ILE A 171 8.67 24.24 -18.50
N ASP A 172 9.55 25.04 -19.11
CA ASP A 172 9.80 26.41 -18.67
C ASP A 172 8.74 27.39 -19.20
N ASP A 173 8.68 28.60 -18.67
CA ASP A 173 7.71 29.65 -19.03
C ASP A 173 7.77 30.04 -20.51
N ASP A 174 8.89 29.81 -21.19
CA ASP A 174 9.06 30.03 -22.62
C ASP A 174 8.61 28.83 -23.51
N GLY A 175 7.99 27.82 -22.89
CA GLY A 175 7.51 26.59 -23.54
C GLY A 175 8.61 25.57 -23.85
N LYS A 176 9.87 25.88 -23.57
CA LYS A 176 10.97 24.94 -23.77
C LYS A 176 10.91 23.79 -22.78
N LYS A 177 11.24 22.60 -23.26
CA LYS A 177 11.12 21.34 -22.54
C LYS A 177 12.47 20.76 -22.20
N TYR A 178 12.61 20.32 -20.95
CA TYR A 178 13.86 19.81 -20.37
C TYR A 178 13.61 18.55 -19.55
N VAL A 179 14.66 17.76 -19.34
CA VAL A 179 14.68 16.68 -18.38
C VAL A 179 15.89 16.86 -17.46
N THR A 180 15.64 16.97 -16.16
CA THR A 180 16.68 16.78 -15.13
C THR A 180 16.84 15.29 -14.87
N HIS A 181 18.06 14.77 -14.78
CA HIS A 181 18.29 13.34 -14.62
C HIS A 181 19.69 13.06 -14.02
N GLY A 182 19.88 11.87 -13.51
CA GLY A 182 21.20 11.43 -13.04
C GLY A 182 21.20 10.91 -11.61
N LYS A 183 22.41 10.58 -11.10
CA LYS A 183 22.65 10.05 -9.77
C LYS A 183 23.94 10.61 -9.18
N GLY A 184 23.88 11.19 -7.98
CA GLY A 184 24.98 11.90 -7.35
C GLY A 184 25.36 13.22 -8.05
N LYS A 185 25.15 13.27 -9.35
CA LYS A 185 25.28 14.45 -10.21
C LYS A 185 24.03 14.55 -11.06
N ILE A 186 23.38 15.71 -11.06
CA ILE A 186 22.16 15.98 -11.80
C ILE A 186 22.50 16.79 -13.03
N TYR A 187 22.04 16.31 -14.15
CA TYR A 187 22.21 16.92 -15.48
C TYR A 187 20.89 17.43 -16.00
N LEU A 188 20.95 18.48 -16.81
CA LEU A 188 19.84 19.05 -17.55
C LEU A 188 20.02 18.74 -19.04
N THR A 189 19.04 18.11 -19.66
CA THR A 189 19.03 17.84 -21.12
C THR A 189 17.83 18.52 -21.75
N ARG A 190 18.07 19.31 -22.82
CA ARG A 190 17.03 19.98 -23.60
C ARG A 190 16.36 18.97 -24.53
N LEU A 191 15.00 18.96 -24.55
CA LEU A 191 14.21 18.19 -25.49
C LEU A 191 13.81 19.04 -26.71
N LYS A 192 13.36 18.39 -27.78
CA LYS A 192 12.61 19.03 -28.87
C LYS A 192 11.33 19.64 -28.30
N ASP A 193 10.81 20.68 -28.93
CA ASP A 193 9.63 21.40 -28.44
C ASP A 193 8.37 20.53 -28.44
N ASP A 194 8.28 19.53 -29.32
CA ASP A 194 7.22 18.53 -29.31
C ASP A 194 7.44 17.37 -28.33
N ALA A 195 8.54 17.36 -27.57
CA ALA A 195 8.93 16.31 -26.64
C ALA A 195 9.04 14.90 -27.26
N THR A 196 9.35 14.77 -28.54
CA THR A 196 9.51 13.46 -29.23
C THR A 196 10.96 12.96 -29.24
N GLY A 197 11.92 13.73 -28.72
CA GLY A 197 13.33 13.38 -28.66
C GLY A 197 14.16 14.45 -27.94
N VAL A 198 15.45 14.16 -27.73
CA VAL A 198 16.41 15.19 -27.30
C VAL A 198 16.67 16.16 -28.46
N LEU A 199 16.92 17.44 -28.12
CA LEU A 199 17.19 18.46 -29.14
C LEU A 199 18.47 18.16 -29.91
N ASP A 200 19.54 17.82 -29.22
CA ASP A 200 20.81 17.38 -29.77
C ASP A 200 21.15 15.96 -29.30
N PRO A 201 21.14 14.95 -30.17
CA PRO A 201 21.49 13.57 -29.80
C PRO A 201 22.91 13.42 -29.20
N GLN A 202 23.82 14.33 -29.50
CA GLN A 202 25.20 14.31 -28.97
C GLN A 202 25.33 15.02 -27.61
N ASP A 203 24.30 15.77 -27.18
CA ASP A 203 24.31 16.45 -25.89
C ASP A 203 24.39 15.42 -24.74
N LYS A 204 25.40 15.54 -23.87
CA LYS A 204 25.56 14.69 -22.68
C LYS A 204 24.76 15.19 -21.49
N GLY A 205 24.06 16.30 -21.63
CA GLY A 205 23.43 17.07 -20.57
C GLY A 205 24.40 18.01 -19.87
N THR A 206 23.90 19.17 -19.45
CA THR A 206 24.67 20.14 -18.64
C THR A 206 24.59 19.74 -17.18
N LEU A 207 25.73 19.59 -16.52
CA LEU A 207 25.78 19.38 -15.06
C LEU A 207 25.28 20.64 -14.35
N ILE A 208 24.20 20.52 -13.57
CA ILE A 208 23.59 21.64 -12.84
C ILE A 208 23.69 21.51 -11.31
N ILE A 209 23.68 20.28 -10.75
CA ILE A 209 23.79 20.07 -9.31
C ILE A 209 24.74 18.90 -9.05
N THR A 210 25.64 19.07 -8.09
CA THR A 210 26.42 17.98 -7.49
C THR A 210 25.90 17.78 -6.08
N ALA A 211 25.65 16.53 -5.69
CA ALA A 211 25.18 16.21 -4.35
C ALA A 211 26.11 16.79 -3.29
N PRO A 212 25.57 17.37 -2.19
CA PRO A 212 26.40 17.81 -1.07
C PRO A 212 27.20 16.65 -0.46
N GLU A 213 28.30 17.00 0.22
CA GLU A 213 29.09 16.00 0.95
C GLU A 213 28.21 15.21 1.93
N GLY A 214 28.37 13.88 1.95
CA GLY A 214 27.57 12.95 2.73
C GLY A 214 26.25 12.52 2.09
N TYR A 215 25.73 13.21 1.07
CA TYR A 215 24.43 12.93 0.44
C TYR A 215 24.52 12.37 -0.98
N GLY A 216 25.68 11.94 -1.45
CA GLY A 216 25.86 11.44 -2.81
C GLY A 216 25.23 10.07 -3.09
N HIS A 217 24.93 9.29 -2.04
CA HIS A 217 24.26 8.00 -2.19
C HIS A 217 22.77 8.21 -2.49
N LEU A 218 22.32 7.69 -3.64
CA LEU A 218 20.93 7.79 -4.13
C LEU A 218 20.39 9.23 -4.19
N PHE A 219 21.26 10.22 -4.47
CA PHE A 219 20.86 11.56 -4.85
C PHE A 219 20.42 11.53 -6.31
N GLU A 220 19.14 11.29 -6.54
CA GLU A 220 18.52 10.98 -7.85
C GLU A 220 17.04 11.45 -7.86
N GLY A 221 16.13 10.88 -8.68
CA GLY A 221 14.69 11.06 -8.60
C GLY A 221 14.22 12.51 -8.63
N CYS A 222 14.63 13.26 -9.66
CA CYS A 222 14.43 14.70 -9.73
C CYS A 222 12.99 15.10 -9.96
N HIS A 223 12.49 16.10 -9.22
CA HIS A 223 11.26 16.83 -9.53
C HIS A 223 11.56 18.32 -9.66
N THR A 224 11.41 18.86 -10.88
CA THR A 224 11.81 20.25 -11.19
C THR A 224 10.58 21.13 -11.35
N TYR A 225 10.64 22.30 -10.72
CA TYR A 225 9.57 23.30 -10.70
C TYR A 225 10.14 24.72 -10.86
N LYS A 226 9.29 25.65 -11.29
CA LYS A 226 9.56 27.08 -11.29
C LYS A 226 8.49 27.83 -10.49
N ARG A 227 8.91 28.73 -9.60
CA ARG A 227 8.02 29.56 -8.79
C ARG A 227 8.68 30.89 -8.45
N ASN A 228 7.98 32.00 -8.69
CA ASN A 228 8.47 33.37 -8.41
C ASN A 228 9.87 33.68 -8.97
N GLY A 229 10.15 33.13 -10.18
CA GLY A 229 11.47 33.33 -10.85
C GLY A 229 12.62 32.52 -10.21
N TRP A 230 12.32 31.54 -9.35
CA TRP A 230 13.26 30.56 -8.84
C TRP A 230 12.99 29.20 -9.48
N TYR A 231 14.04 28.47 -9.80
CA TYR A 231 14.01 27.03 -10.17
C TYR A 231 14.27 26.20 -8.91
N TYR A 232 13.48 25.16 -8.72
CA TYR A 232 13.56 24.22 -7.61
C TYR A 232 13.74 22.82 -8.13
N VAL A 233 14.68 22.07 -7.55
CA VAL A 233 14.86 20.63 -7.83
C VAL A 233 14.77 19.88 -6.51
N PHE A 234 13.76 19.00 -6.40
CA PHE A 234 13.57 18.12 -5.27
C PHE A 234 14.26 16.80 -5.58
N ASN A 235 15.06 16.28 -4.66
CA ASN A 235 15.80 15.03 -4.79
C ASN A 235 15.75 14.24 -3.49
N PRO A 236 15.61 12.90 -3.52
CA PRO A 236 15.94 12.05 -2.39
C PRO A 236 17.45 11.95 -2.20
N ALA A 237 17.87 11.48 -1.04
CA ALA A 237 19.24 11.01 -0.76
C ALA A 237 19.21 9.90 0.29
N LEU A 238 20.28 9.10 0.39
CA LEU A 238 20.57 8.09 1.41
C LEU A 238 19.80 6.76 1.32
N GLY A 239 18.76 6.62 0.49
CA GLY A 239 18.05 5.36 0.29
C GLY A 239 16.97 5.07 1.33
N TYR A 240 16.92 3.86 1.91
CA TYR A 240 15.81 3.40 2.77
C TYR A 240 15.56 4.32 3.98
N ASP A 241 16.59 4.68 4.71
CA ASP A 241 16.57 5.71 5.77
C ASP A 241 16.88 7.08 5.14
N GLY A 242 16.15 7.42 4.08
CA GLY A 242 16.43 8.54 3.22
C GLY A 242 15.85 9.86 3.73
N VAL A 243 16.34 10.93 3.11
CA VAL A 243 15.87 12.30 3.34
C VAL A 243 15.41 12.91 2.03
N GLN A 244 14.50 13.86 2.09
CA GLN A 244 14.16 14.72 0.95
C GLN A 244 15.04 15.96 0.98
N MET A 245 15.76 16.18 -0.11
CA MET A 245 16.57 17.38 -0.35
C MET A 245 15.81 18.38 -1.24
N ILE A 246 16.22 19.61 -1.20
CA ILE A 246 15.76 20.71 -2.06
C ILE A 246 16.92 21.57 -2.52
N SER A 247 16.98 21.82 -3.81
CA SER A 247 17.95 22.73 -4.45
C SER A 247 17.21 23.88 -5.12
N ARG A 248 17.71 25.12 -5.05
CA ARG A 248 17.12 26.27 -5.75
C ARG A 248 18.18 27.13 -6.44
N SER A 249 17.78 27.78 -7.53
CA SER A 249 18.58 28.78 -8.25
C SER A 249 17.69 29.83 -8.93
N ARG A 250 18.22 30.99 -9.23
CA ARG A 250 17.59 31.99 -10.11
C ARG A 250 17.80 31.69 -11.60
N ASP A 251 18.77 30.87 -11.93
CA ASP A 251 19.07 30.43 -13.28
C ASP A 251 18.86 28.91 -13.40
N LEU A 252 18.24 28.45 -14.49
CA LEU A 252 17.99 27.03 -14.74
C LEU A 252 19.30 26.20 -14.78
N TYR A 253 20.38 26.83 -15.18
CA TYR A 253 21.70 26.20 -15.26
C TYR A 253 22.53 26.35 -13.97
N GLY A 254 21.99 27.03 -12.94
CA GLY A 254 22.63 27.21 -11.64
C GLY A 254 23.42 28.51 -11.54
N PRO A 255 24.22 28.70 -10.46
CA PRO A 255 24.46 27.71 -9.40
C PRO A 255 23.26 27.47 -8.49
N TYR A 256 23.15 26.22 -7.99
CA TYR A 256 22.09 25.83 -7.06
C TYR A 256 22.58 25.81 -5.61
N GLU A 257 21.75 26.32 -4.70
CA GLU A 257 21.89 26.11 -3.26
C GLU A 257 21.07 24.88 -2.84
N THR A 258 21.66 23.96 -2.06
CA THR A 258 21.00 22.71 -1.66
C THR A 258 20.94 22.55 -0.15
N LYS A 259 19.79 22.10 0.39
CA LYS A 259 19.62 21.76 1.81
C LYS A 259 18.65 20.58 2.01
N VAL A 260 18.64 20.00 3.20
CA VAL A 260 17.64 19.04 3.63
C VAL A 260 16.30 19.75 3.79
N LEU A 261 15.23 19.19 3.21
CA LEU A 261 13.86 19.69 3.30
C LEU A 261 13.09 19.00 4.44
N ILE A 262 13.19 17.66 4.49
CA ILE A 262 12.61 16.84 5.56
C ILE A 262 13.51 15.63 5.82
N ASP A 263 13.73 15.37 7.11
CA ASP A 263 14.44 14.21 7.65
C ASP A 263 13.58 13.67 8.80
N ASP A 264 12.78 12.67 8.51
CA ASP A 264 11.83 12.10 9.46
C ASP A 264 11.45 10.66 9.07
N ASP A 265 11.27 9.80 10.06
CA ASP A 265 10.77 8.44 9.90
C ASP A 265 9.28 8.29 10.30
N ILE A 266 8.65 9.39 10.69
CA ILE A 266 7.25 9.53 11.10
C ILE A 266 6.84 8.43 12.07
N ASN A 267 6.01 7.46 11.65
CA ASN A 267 5.51 6.37 12.48
C ASN A 267 6.04 4.99 12.02
N TYR A 268 7.17 4.98 11.31
CA TYR A 268 7.77 3.76 10.77
C TYR A 268 9.30 3.81 10.90
N ALA A 269 9.79 3.32 12.05
CA ALA A 269 11.17 3.47 12.48
C ALA A 269 12.21 3.05 11.44
N GLY A 270 13.19 3.90 11.20
CA GLY A 270 14.32 3.68 10.30
C GLY A 270 13.92 3.63 8.82
N ALA A 271 12.76 4.17 8.45
CA ALA A 271 12.34 4.34 7.06
C ALA A 271 12.06 5.82 6.80
N GLY A 272 13.02 6.51 6.21
CA GLY A 272 12.90 7.92 5.91
C GLY A 272 11.82 8.23 4.89
N VAL A 273 11.38 9.46 4.85
CA VAL A 273 10.41 9.96 3.87
C VAL A 273 11.13 10.73 2.78
N HIS A 274 11.07 10.24 1.55
CA HIS A 274 11.88 10.78 0.46
C HIS A 274 11.26 10.55 -0.92
N GLN A 275 11.89 11.08 -1.96
CA GLN A 275 11.50 11.04 -3.38
C GLN A 275 10.06 11.47 -3.62
N GLY A 276 9.91 12.75 -3.82
CA GLY A 276 8.66 13.39 -4.15
C GLY A 276 8.88 14.86 -4.46
N GLY A 277 7.82 15.62 -4.43
CA GLY A 277 7.82 17.02 -4.79
C GLY A 277 6.80 17.82 -3.98
N TYR A 278 6.26 18.86 -4.59
CA TYR A 278 5.17 19.61 -4.01
C TYR A 278 4.02 19.81 -5.00
N ILE A 279 2.86 20.11 -4.47
CA ILE A 279 1.66 20.43 -5.22
C ILE A 279 0.96 21.63 -4.56
N GLU A 280 0.38 22.51 -5.39
CA GLU A 280 -0.42 23.63 -4.92
C GLU A 280 -1.90 23.35 -5.21
N THR A 281 -2.77 23.52 -4.20
CA THR A 281 -4.21 23.37 -4.38
C THR A 281 -4.78 24.53 -5.18
N ALA A 282 -6.02 24.36 -5.69
CA ALA A 282 -6.73 25.45 -6.38
C ALA A 282 -6.98 26.66 -5.46
N GLU A 283 -7.01 26.46 -4.15
CA GLU A 283 -7.14 27.47 -3.10
C GLU A 283 -5.80 28.08 -2.68
N GLY A 284 -4.67 27.69 -3.30
CA GLY A 284 -3.33 28.23 -3.06
C GLY A 284 -2.60 27.66 -1.85
N GLU A 285 -3.08 26.55 -1.26
CA GLU A 285 -2.30 25.83 -0.24
C GLU A 285 -1.20 24.99 -0.90
N SER A 286 0.01 25.04 -0.37
CA SER A 286 1.11 24.19 -0.80
C SER A 286 1.21 22.94 0.08
N TRP A 287 1.44 21.79 -0.56
CA TRP A 287 1.59 20.50 0.09
C TRP A 287 2.79 19.75 -0.48
N ALA A 288 3.61 19.18 0.37
CA ALA A 288 4.69 18.29 -0.05
C ALA A 288 4.19 16.85 -0.04
N TYR A 289 4.67 16.04 -0.99
CA TYR A 289 4.42 14.62 -1.04
C TYR A 289 5.75 13.86 -1.22
N THR A 290 5.81 12.66 -0.65
CA THR A 290 6.93 11.72 -0.79
C THR A 290 6.39 10.30 -0.76
N PHE A 291 7.27 9.31 -0.80
CA PHE A 291 6.93 7.98 -0.31
C PHE A 291 7.72 7.63 0.97
N GLN A 292 7.29 6.56 1.64
CA GLN A 292 8.00 5.92 2.73
C GLN A 292 8.04 4.41 2.50
N ASP A 293 9.22 3.79 2.63
CA ASP A 293 9.37 2.33 2.56
C ASP A 293 8.71 1.67 3.77
N ARG A 294 7.75 0.76 3.55
CA ARG A 294 6.96 0.08 4.59
C ARG A 294 7.00 -1.43 4.44
N ASP A 295 8.20 -1.99 4.31
CA ASP A 295 8.46 -3.43 4.20
C ASP A 295 7.59 -4.12 3.13
N TYR A 296 6.82 -5.14 3.55
CA TYR A 296 5.98 -5.92 2.65
C TYR A 296 4.96 -5.10 1.84
N MET A 297 4.52 -3.96 2.38
CA MET A 297 3.60 -3.06 1.67
C MET A 297 4.27 -2.28 0.54
N GLY A 298 5.61 -2.23 0.50
CA GLY A 298 6.34 -1.44 -0.46
C GLY A 298 6.42 0.04 -0.08
N ARG A 299 6.38 0.93 -1.07
CA ARG A 299 6.57 2.36 -0.93
C ARG A 299 5.23 3.09 -0.92
N CYS A 300 4.83 3.56 0.26
CA CYS A 300 3.51 4.15 0.50
C CYS A 300 3.53 5.67 0.36
N LEU A 301 2.52 6.22 -0.31
CA LEU A 301 2.39 7.68 -0.54
C LEU A 301 2.12 8.42 0.77
N MET A 302 2.90 9.48 1.00
CA MET A 302 2.81 10.39 2.14
C MET A 302 2.47 11.81 1.68
N LEU A 303 1.77 12.58 2.50
CA LEU A 303 1.39 13.97 2.23
C LEU A 303 1.63 14.83 3.48
N TYR A 304 2.16 16.05 3.29
CA TYR A 304 2.51 16.96 4.39
C TYR A 304 2.11 18.38 4.10
N PRO A 305 1.69 19.17 5.12
CA PRO A 305 1.55 20.62 4.97
C PRO A 305 2.90 21.24 4.63
N MET A 306 2.88 22.22 3.74
CA MET A 306 4.06 22.99 3.33
C MET A 306 3.72 24.46 3.21
N LYS A 307 4.65 25.33 3.56
CA LYS A 307 4.57 26.78 3.31
C LYS A 307 5.86 27.29 2.69
N TRP A 308 5.85 28.49 2.21
CA TRP A 308 7.01 29.16 1.64
C TRP A 308 7.50 30.27 2.57
N GLU A 309 8.77 30.24 2.93
CA GLU A 309 9.44 31.27 3.75
C GLU A 309 10.74 31.71 3.07
N ASN A 310 10.86 33.00 2.75
CA ASN A 310 12.03 33.54 2.05
C ASN A 310 12.39 32.78 0.78
N GLU A 311 11.37 32.40 0.00
CA GLU A 311 11.50 31.58 -1.23
C GLU A 311 12.13 30.20 -0.97
N TRP A 312 11.98 29.66 0.22
CA TRP A 312 12.28 28.27 0.55
C TRP A 312 11.01 27.52 0.96
N PRO A 313 10.81 26.30 0.48
CA PRO A 313 9.75 25.46 1.02
C PRO A 313 10.09 25.01 2.44
N VAL A 314 9.11 25.06 3.31
CA VAL A 314 9.19 24.59 4.70
C VAL A 314 8.08 23.57 4.91
N VAL A 315 8.47 22.32 5.05
CA VAL A 315 7.54 21.18 5.28
C VAL A 315 7.29 21.02 6.77
N GLY A 316 6.08 20.64 7.13
CA GLY A 316 5.67 20.31 8.48
C GLY A 316 4.61 21.24 9.06
N PRO A 317 4.01 20.84 10.19
CA PRO A 317 3.04 21.69 10.88
C PRO A 317 3.70 22.92 11.47
N GLU A 318 2.88 23.93 11.77
CA GLU A 318 3.36 25.15 12.39
C GLU A 318 4.15 24.86 13.68
N GLY A 319 5.31 25.50 13.84
CA GLY A 319 6.22 25.32 14.97
C GLY A 319 7.13 24.09 14.89
N ARG A 320 6.96 23.22 13.89
CA ARG A 320 7.79 22.01 13.71
C ARG A 320 8.30 21.86 12.27
N PRO A 321 9.14 22.78 11.78
CA PRO A 321 9.68 22.70 10.42
C PRO A 321 10.55 21.46 10.23
N GLY A 322 10.49 20.88 9.04
CA GLY A 322 11.25 19.67 8.67
C GLY A 322 10.71 18.38 9.30
N LYS A 323 9.52 18.40 9.91
CA LYS A 323 8.86 17.23 10.49
C LYS A 323 7.61 16.84 9.73
N GLY A 324 7.45 15.54 9.50
CA GLY A 324 6.25 14.99 8.94
C GLY A 324 5.06 15.00 9.91
N VAL A 325 3.89 14.61 9.38
CA VAL A 325 2.66 14.45 10.18
C VAL A 325 2.13 13.05 10.03
N VAL A 326 1.61 12.46 11.11
CA VAL A 326 0.86 11.21 11.04
C VAL A 326 -0.60 11.53 10.70
N THR A 327 -1.26 12.31 11.53
CA THR A 327 -2.65 12.76 11.29
C THR A 327 -2.68 14.29 11.20
N TYR A 328 -3.32 14.80 10.17
CA TYR A 328 -3.45 16.24 9.95
C TYR A 328 -4.79 16.60 9.30
N ARG A 329 -5.13 17.90 9.27
CA ARG A 329 -6.28 18.38 8.50
C ARG A 329 -6.12 18.07 7.01
N LYS A 330 -7.20 17.80 6.31
CA LYS A 330 -7.16 17.63 4.85
C LYS A 330 -6.82 18.95 4.15
N PRO A 331 -6.25 18.88 2.93
CA PRO A 331 -6.12 20.06 2.07
C PRO A 331 -7.45 20.78 1.89
N ALA A 332 -7.40 22.12 1.86
CA ALA A 332 -8.57 22.90 1.49
C ALA A 332 -8.84 22.72 -0.01
N VAL A 333 -10.01 22.18 -0.32
CA VAL A 333 -10.50 21.98 -1.69
C VAL A 333 -12.00 22.26 -1.74
N ARG A 334 -12.50 22.70 -2.89
CA ARG A 334 -13.93 22.98 -3.08
C ARG A 334 -14.77 21.72 -3.09
N GLY A 335 -15.93 21.77 -2.47
CA GLY A 335 -16.94 20.73 -2.53
C GLY A 335 -16.72 19.59 -1.53
N LYS A 336 -17.62 18.61 -1.60
CA LYS A 336 -17.51 17.35 -0.87
C LYS A 336 -17.15 16.25 -1.85
N HIS A 337 -16.07 15.54 -1.55
CA HIS A 337 -15.58 14.48 -2.41
C HIS A 337 -15.97 13.11 -1.85
N LYS A 338 -16.29 12.18 -2.77
CA LYS A 338 -16.59 10.80 -2.43
C LYS A 338 -15.30 10.09 -2.05
N MET A 339 -15.35 9.24 -1.03
CA MET A 339 -14.29 8.28 -0.78
C MET A 339 -14.05 7.42 -2.01
N ASN A 340 -12.81 7.37 -2.48
CA ASN A 340 -12.34 6.47 -3.51
C ASN A 340 -11.21 5.61 -2.97
N TYR A 341 -11.03 4.45 -3.59
CA TYR A 341 -10.00 3.49 -3.22
C TYR A 341 -9.23 3.09 -4.46
N PRO A 342 -7.88 3.12 -4.43
CA PRO A 342 -7.10 2.67 -5.58
C PRO A 342 -7.19 1.16 -5.81
N HIS A 343 -7.50 0.38 -4.75
CA HIS A 343 -7.69 -1.07 -4.82
C HIS A 343 -9.06 -1.46 -4.29
N HIS A 344 -9.70 -2.44 -4.96
CA HIS A 344 -11.07 -2.85 -4.65
C HIS A 344 -11.37 -4.28 -5.14
N SER A 345 -12.47 -4.84 -4.68
CA SER A 345 -13.01 -6.11 -5.16
C SER A 345 -13.45 -6.02 -6.63
N ASP A 346 -13.45 -7.16 -7.31
CA ASP A 346 -13.90 -7.27 -8.69
C ASP A 346 -14.74 -8.56 -8.87
N SER A 347 -15.92 -8.44 -9.47
CA SER A 347 -16.81 -9.55 -9.81
C SER A 347 -16.57 -10.13 -11.21
N PHE A 348 -15.65 -9.53 -11.98
CA PHE A 348 -15.34 -9.90 -13.36
C PHE A 348 -16.54 -9.91 -14.34
N ASP A 349 -17.58 -9.13 -14.02
CA ASP A 349 -18.80 -9.02 -14.84
C ASP A 349 -18.62 -8.17 -16.10
N LYS A 350 -17.56 -7.39 -16.19
CA LYS A 350 -17.26 -6.51 -17.32
C LYS A 350 -16.37 -7.24 -18.33
N PRO A 351 -16.50 -6.92 -19.63
CA PRO A 351 -15.65 -7.52 -20.68
C PRO A 351 -14.19 -7.03 -20.66
N GLU A 352 -13.88 -6.02 -19.84
CA GLU A 352 -12.56 -5.42 -19.68
C GLU A 352 -12.13 -5.51 -18.22
N LEU A 353 -10.83 -5.74 -18.00
CA LEU A 353 -10.25 -5.71 -16.65
C LEU A 353 -10.35 -4.30 -16.06
N ALA A 354 -10.72 -4.23 -14.78
CA ALA A 354 -10.65 -2.98 -14.04
C ALA A 354 -9.18 -2.48 -13.99
N PRO A 355 -8.94 -1.14 -14.02
CA PRO A 355 -7.58 -0.58 -14.03
C PRO A 355 -6.73 -0.94 -12.81
N VAL A 356 -7.31 -1.52 -11.79
CA VAL A 356 -6.60 -1.98 -10.58
C VAL A 356 -5.75 -3.23 -10.82
N TRP A 357 -6.00 -3.94 -11.91
CA TRP A 357 -5.35 -5.20 -12.23
C TRP A 357 -4.09 -5.01 -13.08
N GLU A 358 -3.03 -5.70 -12.68
CA GLU A 358 -1.75 -5.71 -13.39
C GLU A 358 -1.25 -7.16 -13.52
N PHE A 359 -0.86 -7.57 -14.72
CA PHE A 359 -0.13 -8.83 -14.91
C PHE A 359 1.32 -8.69 -14.45
N ASN A 360 1.90 -9.77 -14.00
CA ASN A 360 3.29 -9.78 -13.50
C ASN A 360 4.37 -9.50 -14.58
N HIS A 361 4.06 -9.66 -15.85
CA HIS A 361 4.85 -9.37 -17.07
C HIS A 361 3.87 -9.19 -18.24
N VAL A 362 4.40 -8.99 -19.45
CA VAL A 362 3.55 -8.92 -20.65
C VAL A 362 2.76 -10.22 -20.80
N PRO A 363 1.42 -10.19 -20.73
CA PRO A 363 0.60 -11.39 -20.87
C PRO A 363 0.53 -11.85 -22.33
N TYR A 364 0.29 -13.14 -22.55
CA TYR A 364 -0.27 -13.62 -23.84
C TYR A 364 -1.75 -13.31 -23.84
N LYS A 365 -2.19 -12.45 -24.78
CA LYS A 365 -3.59 -11.99 -24.86
C LYS A 365 -4.58 -13.14 -25.09
N GLU A 366 -4.17 -14.15 -25.86
CA GLU A 366 -4.97 -15.35 -26.16
C GLU A 366 -4.98 -16.38 -25.02
N LYS A 367 -4.35 -16.09 -23.89
CA LYS A 367 -4.24 -17.00 -22.72
C LYS A 367 -4.99 -16.50 -21.49
N TRP A 368 -5.90 -15.58 -21.67
CA TRP A 368 -6.86 -15.15 -20.66
C TRP A 368 -8.11 -14.57 -21.33
N SER A 369 -9.25 -14.56 -20.64
CA SER A 369 -10.51 -14.05 -21.15
C SER A 369 -11.48 -13.66 -20.04
N LEU A 370 -12.28 -12.61 -20.31
CA LEU A 370 -13.45 -12.21 -19.52
C LEU A 370 -14.77 -12.53 -20.27
N THR A 371 -14.67 -13.00 -21.50
CA THR A 371 -15.83 -13.20 -22.38
C THR A 371 -16.11 -14.67 -22.72
N ASP A 372 -15.13 -15.57 -22.59
CA ASP A 372 -15.33 -17.00 -22.83
C ASP A 372 -16.27 -17.66 -21.81
N ARG A 373 -16.34 -17.07 -20.62
CA ARG A 373 -17.35 -17.36 -19.60
C ARG A 373 -17.70 -16.05 -18.89
N PRO A 374 -18.79 -15.37 -19.26
CA PRO A 374 -19.18 -14.10 -18.64
C PRO A 374 -19.32 -14.22 -17.11
N GLY A 375 -18.85 -13.23 -16.37
CA GLY A 375 -18.80 -13.23 -14.91
C GLY A 375 -17.62 -13.99 -14.31
N TYR A 376 -16.65 -14.41 -15.16
CA TYR A 376 -15.44 -15.10 -14.71
C TYR A 376 -14.20 -14.53 -15.39
N PHE A 377 -13.11 -14.44 -14.63
CA PHE A 377 -11.79 -14.27 -15.20
C PHE A 377 -11.17 -15.64 -15.48
N ARG A 378 -11.00 -15.97 -16.76
CA ARG A 378 -10.39 -17.23 -17.21
C ARG A 378 -8.90 -17.04 -17.48
N ILE A 379 -8.07 -17.95 -16.93
CA ILE A 379 -6.65 -18.09 -17.28
C ILE A 379 -6.44 -19.45 -17.91
N TYR A 380 -5.95 -19.49 -19.14
CA TYR A 380 -5.51 -20.71 -19.79
C TYR A 380 -4.12 -21.09 -19.28
N ALA A 381 -3.98 -22.30 -18.76
CA ALA A 381 -2.72 -22.79 -18.23
C ALA A 381 -1.62 -22.80 -19.32
N GLN A 382 -0.42 -22.48 -18.90
CA GLN A 382 0.77 -22.54 -19.73
C GLN A 382 1.85 -23.32 -18.96
N HIS A 383 2.76 -23.97 -19.69
CA HIS A 383 3.85 -24.68 -19.01
C HIS A 383 4.76 -23.70 -18.26
N ALA A 384 4.98 -23.96 -16.99
CA ALA A 384 5.92 -23.23 -16.15
C ALA A 384 6.61 -24.13 -15.14
N LYS A 385 7.86 -23.85 -14.81
CA LYS A 385 8.65 -24.55 -13.79
C LYS A 385 8.10 -24.33 -12.37
N GLY A 386 7.22 -23.36 -12.20
CA GLY A 386 6.60 -22.93 -10.95
C GLY A 386 6.09 -21.48 -11.08
N PHE A 387 5.50 -20.96 -10.02
CA PHE A 387 4.81 -19.68 -10.02
C PHE A 387 5.72 -18.50 -10.42
N TYR A 388 6.97 -18.49 -10.01
CA TYR A 388 7.94 -17.46 -10.45
C TYR A 388 7.97 -17.31 -11.98
N TRP A 389 7.71 -18.39 -12.70
CA TRP A 389 7.72 -18.48 -14.17
C TRP A 389 6.31 -18.51 -14.78
N ALA A 390 5.25 -18.43 -13.94
CA ALA A 390 3.87 -18.52 -14.40
C ALA A 390 3.47 -17.19 -15.04
N ARG A 391 3.41 -17.19 -16.37
CA ARG A 391 2.94 -16.06 -17.16
C ARG A 391 1.43 -15.89 -17.02
N ASN A 392 0.93 -14.70 -17.28
CA ASN A 392 -0.47 -14.31 -17.10
C ASN A 392 -0.98 -14.38 -15.66
N SER A 393 -0.08 -14.40 -14.67
CA SER A 393 -0.50 -14.19 -13.28
C SER A 393 -1.04 -12.77 -13.13
N LEU A 394 -2.33 -12.65 -12.75
CA LEU A 394 -3.04 -11.40 -12.55
C LEU A 394 -2.89 -10.95 -11.10
N THR A 395 -2.46 -9.72 -10.87
CA THR A 395 -2.10 -9.26 -9.53
C THR A 395 -2.81 -8.01 -9.11
N GLN A 396 -3.05 -7.88 -7.79
CA GLN A 396 -3.47 -6.65 -7.14
C GLN A 396 -2.58 -6.39 -5.92
N LYS A 397 -2.19 -5.12 -5.68
CA LYS A 397 -1.29 -4.75 -4.59
C LYS A 397 -1.95 -5.02 -3.24
N VAL A 398 -1.17 -5.52 -2.28
CA VAL A 398 -1.63 -5.65 -0.89
C VAL A 398 -1.79 -4.24 -0.31
N THR A 399 -2.89 -4.02 0.39
CA THR A 399 -3.20 -2.76 1.06
C THR A 399 -3.05 -2.92 2.57
N GLY A 400 -2.16 -2.14 3.18
CA GLY A 400 -1.90 -2.23 4.62
C GLY A 400 -3.01 -1.60 5.47
N PRO A 401 -2.93 -1.81 6.80
CA PRO A 401 -2.00 -2.68 7.52
C PRO A 401 -2.41 -4.16 7.50
N TYR A 402 -3.61 -4.48 7.02
CA TYR A 402 -4.16 -5.82 6.84
C TYR A 402 -4.75 -5.92 5.44
N SER A 403 -4.60 -7.06 4.82
CA SER A 403 -5.18 -7.29 3.50
C SER A 403 -5.62 -8.73 3.36
N THR A 404 -6.88 -8.91 3.00
CA THR A 404 -7.46 -10.22 2.75
C THR A 404 -7.95 -10.27 1.31
N GLY A 405 -7.42 -11.20 0.52
CA GLY A 405 -7.86 -11.49 -0.84
C GLY A 405 -8.57 -12.85 -0.87
N THR A 406 -9.85 -12.87 -1.21
CA THR A 406 -10.64 -14.10 -1.33
C THR A 406 -11.12 -14.28 -2.78
N VAL A 407 -10.98 -15.48 -3.32
CA VAL A 407 -11.44 -15.80 -4.68
C VAL A 407 -12.21 -17.11 -4.68
N LEU A 408 -13.24 -17.22 -5.51
CA LEU A 408 -13.90 -18.50 -5.84
C LEU A 408 -13.28 -19.07 -7.12
N LEU A 409 -12.71 -20.26 -7.03
CA LEU A 409 -12.06 -20.99 -8.10
C LEU A 409 -12.94 -22.17 -8.55
N ASP A 410 -13.27 -22.24 -9.85
CA ASP A 410 -13.92 -23.36 -10.51
C ASP A 410 -12.86 -24.31 -11.09
N LEU A 411 -12.91 -25.58 -10.71
CA LEU A 411 -11.90 -26.60 -11.02
C LEU A 411 -12.20 -27.36 -12.32
N SER A 412 -13.37 -27.18 -12.94
CA SER A 412 -13.86 -28.01 -14.06
C SER A 412 -12.96 -28.00 -15.30
N GLY A 413 -12.23 -26.88 -15.52
CA GLY A 413 -11.33 -26.70 -16.65
C GLY A 413 -9.92 -27.23 -16.45
N LEU A 414 -9.53 -27.64 -15.23
CA LEU A 414 -8.17 -28.11 -14.96
C LEU A 414 -7.90 -29.47 -15.59
N LYS A 415 -6.73 -29.59 -16.21
CA LYS A 415 -6.19 -30.84 -16.75
C LYS A 415 -5.02 -31.37 -15.92
N GLU A 416 -4.58 -32.58 -16.22
CA GLU A 416 -3.49 -33.22 -15.52
C GLU A 416 -2.20 -32.34 -15.50
N GLY A 417 -1.68 -32.09 -14.30
CA GLY A 417 -0.54 -31.24 -14.07
C GLY A 417 -0.85 -29.76 -13.90
N ASP A 418 -2.09 -29.29 -14.17
CA ASP A 418 -2.47 -27.90 -13.93
C ASP A 418 -2.54 -27.61 -12.44
N PHE A 419 -2.04 -26.43 -12.08
CA PHE A 419 -2.20 -25.80 -10.78
C PHE A 419 -2.86 -24.43 -10.97
N ALA A 420 -3.89 -24.13 -10.18
CA ALA A 420 -4.54 -22.83 -10.17
C ALA A 420 -4.84 -22.36 -8.75
N GLY A 421 -4.72 -21.06 -8.49
CA GLY A 421 -4.99 -20.55 -7.14
C GLY A 421 -4.79 -19.06 -6.95
N ASN A 422 -4.87 -18.67 -5.66
CA ASN A 422 -4.63 -17.33 -5.15
C ASN A 422 -3.38 -17.34 -4.26
N GLY A 423 -2.33 -16.66 -4.68
CA GLY A 423 -1.05 -16.64 -3.99
C GLY A 423 -0.61 -15.26 -3.53
N ILE A 424 0.55 -15.22 -2.91
CA ILE A 424 1.27 -13.98 -2.59
C ILE A 424 2.57 -13.93 -3.41
N MET A 425 2.67 -12.88 -4.21
CA MET A 425 3.86 -12.57 -5.00
C MET A 425 4.73 -11.56 -4.25
N GLY A 426 5.99 -11.91 -4.02
CA GLY A 426 7.00 -11.10 -3.35
C GLY A 426 8.37 -11.76 -3.40
N ARG A 427 9.30 -11.40 -2.52
CA ARG A 427 10.66 -11.98 -2.49
C ARG A 427 10.65 -13.51 -2.31
N MET A 428 9.81 -14.01 -1.43
CA MET A 428 9.38 -15.40 -1.37
C MET A 428 7.94 -15.45 -1.90
N MET A 429 7.70 -16.29 -2.88
CA MET A 429 6.38 -16.48 -3.47
C MET A 429 5.70 -17.68 -2.81
N TYR A 430 4.45 -17.46 -2.42
CA TYR A 430 3.60 -18.50 -1.89
C TYR A 430 2.39 -18.67 -2.81
N GLN A 431 2.16 -19.92 -3.26
CA GLN A 431 0.96 -20.28 -3.97
C GLN A 431 0.07 -21.12 -3.07
N PHE A 432 -1.19 -20.83 -3.16
CA PHE A 432 -2.23 -21.54 -2.45
C PHE A 432 -3.36 -21.84 -3.43
N GLY A 433 -3.56 -23.10 -3.76
CA GLY A 433 -4.48 -23.45 -4.81
C GLY A 433 -4.64 -24.95 -5.02
N VAL A 434 -5.26 -25.30 -6.14
CA VAL A 434 -5.61 -26.68 -6.45
C VAL A 434 -4.79 -27.17 -7.65
N ARG A 435 -4.17 -28.34 -7.47
CA ARG A 435 -3.52 -29.10 -8.54
C ARG A 435 -4.37 -30.28 -8.94
N LYS A 436 -4.47 -30.52 -10.24
CA LYS A 436 -4.97 -31.80 -10.77
C LYS A 436 -3.81 -32.77 -10.94
N LYS A 437 -3.87 -33.93 -10.23
CA LYS A 437 -2.83 -34.97 -10.26
C LYS A 437 -3.48 -36.34 -10.11
N ASP A 438 -3.11 -37.30 -10.96
CA ASP A 438 -3.64 -38.68 -10.99
C ASP A 438 -5.18 -38.68 -11.07
N ASN A 439 -5.72 -37.76 -11.89
CA ASN A 439 -7.17 -37.53 -12.07
C ASN A 439 -7.92 -37.12 -10.79
N ARG A 440 -7.22 -36.62 -9.78
CA ARG A 440 -7.74 -36.11 -8.49
C ARG A 440 -7.36 -34.65 -8.29
N PHE A 441 -8.10 -33.95 -7.45
CA PHE A 441 -7.78 -32.58 -7.03
C PHE A 441 -7.06 -32.57 -5.68
N TRP A 442 -5.98 -31.84 -5.62
CA TRP A 442 -5.16 -31.66 -4.43
C TRP A 442 -5.08 -30.18 -4.10
N LEU A 443 -5.58 -29.78 -2.92
CA LEU A 443 -5.28 -28.48 -2.37
C LEU A 443 -3.83 -28.48 -1.93
N GLU A 444 -3.04 -27.55 -2.43
CA GLU A 444 -1.62 -27.48 -2.14
C GLU A 444 -1.21 -26.06 -1.73
N MET A 445 -0.36 -25.96 -0.72
CA MET A 445 0.43 -24.78 -0.43
C MET A 445 1.86 -25.02 -0.94
N ARG A 446 2.36 -24.07 -1.72
CA ARG A 446 3.69 -24.15 -2.30
C ARG A 446 4.48 -22.88 -2.02
N LYS A 447 5.82 -23.00 -1.97
CA LYS A 447 6.72 -21.86 -1.90
C LYS A 447 7.89 -22.00 -2.85
N GLY A 448 8.34 -20.88 -3.39
CA GLY A 448 9.49 -20.86 -4.28
C GLY A 448 9.92 -19.42 -4.60
N ASN A 449 11.03 -19.29 -5.27
CA ASN A 449 11.50 -18.01 -5.80
C ASN A 449 12.46 -18.25 -7.00
N ARG A 450 13.13 -17.21 -7.48
CA ARG A 450 14.06 -17.31 -8.59
C ARG A 450 15.17 -18.37 -8.36
N ASN A 451 15.67 -18.48 -7.14
CA ASN A 451 16.87 -19.26 -6.79
C ASN A 451 16.53 -20.62 -6.16
N ALA A 452 15.27 -20.84 -5.79
CA ALA A 452 14.81 -22.07 -5.16
C ALA A 452 13.67 -22.66 -5.98
N ALA A 453 13.80 -23.95 -6.33
CA ALA A 453 12.73 -24.68 -6.96
C ALA A 453 11.46 -24.60 -6.09
N GLU A 454 10.31 -24.59 -6.75
CA GLU A 454 9.02 -24.62 -6.07
C GLU A 454 8.87 -25.95 -5.32
N MET A 455 8.49 -25.87 -4.05
CA MET A 455 8.29 -27.02 -3.19
C MET A 455 6.90 -26.98 -2.55
N ILE A 456 6.29 -28.17 -2.45
CA ILE A 456 5.03 -28.34 -1.72
C ILE A 456 5.33 -28.24 -0.22
N VAL A 457 4.59 -27.38 0.46
CA VAL A 457 4.69 -27.14 1.91
C VAL A 457 3.64 -27.98 2.65
N ASP A 458 2.42 -28.04 2.07
CA ASP A 458 1.30 -28.83 2.59
C ASP A 458 0.40 -29.26 1.43
N SER A 459 -0.33 -30.38 1.63
CA SER A 459 -1.18 -30.97 0.60
C SER A 459 -2.35 -31.75 1.19
N LEU A 460 -3.56 -31.57 0.62
CA LEU A 460 -4.80 -32.21 1.02
C LEU A 460 -5.58 -32.70 -0.21
N GLU A 461 -5.98 -33.99 -0.27
CA GLU A 461 -6.85 -34.50 -1.33
C GLU A 461 -8.26 -33.90 -1.16
N LEU A 462 -8.81 -33.32 -2.23
CA LEU A 462 -10.17 -32.80 -2.29
C LEU A 462 -11.07 -33.87 -2.94
N LYS A 463 -12.10 -34.32 -2.23
CA LYS A 463 -13.09 -35.30 -2.72
C LYS A 463 -14.39 -34.58 -3.09
N ASP A 464 -14.90 -34.86 -4.28
CA ASP A 464 -16.19 -34.34 -4.77
C ASP A 464 -16.31 -32.82 -4.78
N VAL A 465 -15.17 -32.10 -4.97
CA VAL A 465 -15.12 -30.65 -4.99
C VAL A 465 -15.03 -30.16 -6.43
N GLN A 466 -15.98 -29.31 -6.83
CA GLN A 466 -15.96 -28.61 -8.13
C GLN A 466 -15.56 -27.17 -8.03
N ARG A 467 -15.80 -26.50 -6.87
CA ARG A 467 -15.48 -25.11 -6.60
C ARG A 467 -14.92 -24.96 -5.18
N ILE A 468 -14.01 -24.03 -5.00
CA ILE A 468 -13.38 -23.78 -3.71
C ILE A 468 -13.08 -22.30 -3.53
N TYR A 469 -13.36 -21.77 -2.35
CA TYR A 469 -12.91 -20.43 -1.94
C TYR A 469 -11.50 -20.53 -1.39
N LEU A 470 -10.62 -19.68 -1.90
CA LEU A 470 -9.23 -19.55 -1.47
C LEU A 470 -9.00 -18.14 -0.94
N ARG A 471 -8.51 -18.06 0.29
CA ARG A 471 -8.28 -16.79 0.99
C ARG A 471 -6.82 -16.65 1.41
N THR A 472 -6.21 -15.52 1.08
CA THR A 472 -4.92 -15.10 1.59
C THR A 472 -5.14 -13.91 2.54
N GLU A 473 -4.69 -14.01 3.77
CA GLU A 473 -4.81 -12.97 4.81
C GLU A 473 -3.42 -12.50 5.21
N THR A 474 -3.04 -11.28 4.84
CA THR A 474 -1.77 -10.66 5.25
C THR A 474 -1.97 -9.88 6.54
N THR A 475 -1.20 -10.21 7.56
CA THR A 475 -1.23 -9.55 8.87
C THR A 475 -0.42 -8.24 8.86
N LYS A 476 -0.57 -7.45 9.92
CA LYS A 476 0.19 -6.19 10.10
C LYS A 476 1.72 -6.40 10.16
N GLU A 477 2.16 -7.61 10.48
CA GLU A 477 3.57 -8.00 10.51
C GLU A 477 4.08 -8.53 9.16
N GLY A 478 3.25 -8.52 8.12
CA GLY A 478 3.58 -9.03 6.79
C GLY A 478 3.62 -10.56 6.67
N ALA A 479 3.13 -11.27 7.69
CA ALA A 479 2.88 -12.70 7.57
C ALA A 479 1.56 -12.93 6.82
N THR A 480 1.50 -13.97 5.99
CA THR A 480 0.28 -14.36 5.28
C THR A 480 -0.20 -15.71 5.77
N ARG A 481 -1.47 -15.78 6.15
CA ARG A 481 -2.21 -17.01 6.45
C ARG A 481 -3.02 -17.41 5.23
N PHE A 482 -3.19 -18.69 5.04
CA PHE A 482 -3.93 -19.28 3.93
C PHE A 482 -5.13 -20.05 4.47
N HIS A 483 -6.30 -19.81 3.86
CA HIS A 483 -7.53 -20.44 4.28
C HIS A 483 -8.33 -20.91 3.07
N TYR A 484 -9.03 -22.03 3.20
CA TYR A 484 -9.99 -22.49 2.20
C TYR A 484 -11.38 -22.65 2.81
N SER A 485 -12.39 -22.60 1.95
CA SER A 485 -13.77 -22.87 2.30
C SER A 485 -14.50 -23.51 1.11
N LEU A 486 -15.49 -24.35 1.40
CA LEU A 486 -16.37 -24.92 0.37
C LEU A 486 -17.72 -24.19 0.27
N ASP A 487 -18.04 -23.34 1.25
CA ASP A 487 -19.35 -22.70 1.38
C ASP A 487 -19.29 -21.15 1.58
N ASN A 488 -18.09 -20.55 1.55
CA ASN A 488 -17.81 -19.13 1.86
C ASN A 488 -18.23 -18.70 3.28
N ARG A 489 -18.43 -19.62 4.18
CA ARG A 489 -18.86 -19.36 5.57
C ARG A 489 -17.85 -19.88 6.57
N GLN A 490 -17.52 -21.15 6.47
CA GLN A 490 -16.55 -21.79 7.33
C GLN A 490 -15.19 -21.87 6.63
N TYR A 491 -14.22 -21.15 7.15
CA TYR A 491 -12.85 -21.12 6.64
C TYR A 491 -11.91 -21.97 7.50
N HIS A 492 -11.12 -22.81 6.85
CA HIS A 492 -10.12 -23.66 7.47
C HIS A 492 -8.73 -23.13 7.15
N CYS A 493 -7.90 -22.93 8.17
CA CYS A 493 -6.49 -22.59 7.99
C CYS A 493 -5.75 -23.76 7.33
N PHE A 494 -4.83 -23.46 6.41
CA PHE A 494 -4.09 -24.48 5.66
C PHE A 494 -2.61 -24.12 5.57
N GLY A 495 -1.77 -25.07 5.98
CA GLY A 495 -0.33 -24.90 6.01
C GLY A 495 0.18 -23.85 7.03
N PRO A 496 1.49 -23.66 7.10
CA PRO A 496 2.10 -22.66 7.97
C PRO A 496 1.93 -21.24 7.42
N GLU A 497 2.10 -20.23 8.29
CA GLU A 497 2.19 -18.84 7.83
C GLU A 497 3.34 -18.66 6.84
N GLY A 498 3.07 -17.95 5.75
CA GLY A 498 4.05 -17.51 4.78
C GLY A 498 4.58 -16.13 5.13
N VAL A 499 5.89 -15.93 5.09
CA VAL A 499 6.48 -14.60 5.23
C VAL A 499 7.11 -14.20 3.91
N SER A 500 6.51 -13.22 3.25
CA SER A 500 7.05 -12.61 2.05
C SER A 500 7.37 -11.13 2.33
N ASN A 501 8.54 -10.71 1.89
CA ASN A 501 9.00 -9.35 2.09
C ASN A 501 9.06 -8.60 0.76
N PHE A 502 9.27 -7.32 0.88
CA PHE A 502 9.70 -6.41 -0.18
C PHE A 502 10.75 -7.04 -1.09
N TRP A 503 10.56 -6.93 -2.39
CA TRP A 503 11.43 -7.53 -3.37
C TRP A 503 11.92 -6.51 -4.40
N GLY A 504 13.14 -6.04 -4.23
CA GLY A 504 13.81 -5.14 -5.17
C GLY A 504 12.93 -3.93 -5.53
N PHE A 505 12.43 -3.22 -4.53
CA PHE A 505 11.54 -2.06 -4.61
C PHE A 505 10.04 -2.35 -4.85
N LEU A 506 9.61 -3.61 -4.82
CA LEU A 506 8.20 -4.00 -4.98
C LEU A 506 7.60 -4.47 -3.66
N GLY A 507 6.44 -3.91 -3.29
CA GLY A 507 5.57 -4.48 -2.26
C GLY A 507 4.97 -5.83 -2.71
N ILE A 508 4.46 -6.61 -1.75
CA ILE A 508 3.82 -7.88 -2.07
C ILE A 508 2.44 -7.68 -2.72
N ARG A 509 1.99 -8.69 -3.47
CA ARG A 509 0.73 -8.65 -4.21
C ARG A 509 -0.06 -9.93 -4.01
N HIS A 510 -1.39 -9.82 -3.94
CA HIS A 510 -2.28 -10.94 -4.23
C HIS A 510 -2.15 -11.32 -5.70
N ALA A 511 -2.20 -12.61 -6.01
CA ALA A 511 -1.97 -13.07 -7.38
C ALA A 511 -2.84 -14.28 -7.74
N LEU A 512 -3.66 -14.13 -8.77
CA LEU A 512 -4.40 -15.22 -9.41
C LEU A 512 -3.51 -15.85 -10.48
N CYS A 513 -3.36 -17.17 -10.46
CA CYS A 513 -2.50 -17.87 -11.41
C CYS A 513 -3.09 -19.19 -11.87
N CYS A 514 -2.71 -19.59 -13.10
CA CYS A 514 -2.97 -20.94 -13.63
C CYS A 514 -1.78 -21.34 -14.51
N TYR A 515 -1.13 -22.48 -14.18
CA TYR A 515 0.01 -22.99 -14.94
C TYR A 515 0.09 -24.52 -14.85
N ASN A 516 0.79 -25.13 -15.81
CA ASN A 516 1.02 -26.58 -15.84
C ASN A 516 2.49 -26.90 -15.58
N VAL A 517 2.75 -27.77 -14.61
CA VAL A 517 4.13 -28.19 -14.25
C VAL A 517 4.64 -29.38 -15.06
N MET A 518 3.77 -30.04 -15.83
CA MET A 518 4.07 -31.24 -16.62
C MET A 518 4.31 -30.86 -18.09
N LYS A 519 5.57 -30.77 -18.49
CA LYS A 519 5.93 -30.45 -19.86
C LYS A 519 5.41 -31.51 -20.82
N GLY A 520 4.75 -31.09 -21.91
CA GLY A 520 4.21 -31.95 -22.95
C GLY A 520 2.76 -32.39 -22.75
N ASN A 521 2.17 -32.18 -21.56
CA ASN A 521 0.76 -32.44 -21.33
C ASN A 521 -0.13 -31.33 -21.89
N PRO A 522 -1.37 -31.66 -22.34
CA PRO A 522 -2.34 -30.64 -22.71
C PRO A 522 -2.70 -29.79 -21.49
N CYS A 523 -2.60 -28.49 -21.64
CA CYS A 523 -3.01 -27.53 -20.62
C CYS A 523 -4.51 -27.29 -20.65
N GLY A 524 -5.11 -27.06 -19.47
CA GLY A 524 -6.51 -26.67 -19.29
C GLY A 524 -6.63 -25.17 -19.02
N TYR A 525 -7.60 -24.81 -18.19
CA TYR A 525 -7.84 -23.46 -17.74
C TYR A 525 -8.41 -23.43 -16.32
N ALA A 526 -8.36 -22.29 -15.68
CA ALA A 526 -9.02 -21.99 -14.42
C ALA A 526 -9.97 -20.80 -14.61
N ASP A 527 -11.15 -20.89 -14.01
CA ASP A 527 -12.13 -19.82 -13.93
C ASP A 527 -12.21 -19.27 -12.51
N PHE A 528 -11.98 -17.99 -12.38
CA PHE A 528 -12.10 -17.24 -11.13
C PHE A 528 -13.38 -16.39 -11.19
N ASP A 529 -14.34 -16.65 -10.28
CA ASP A 529 -15.66 -15.98 -10.26
C ASP A 529 -15.53 -14.52 -9.80
N SER A 530 -14.99 -14.34 -8.61
CA SER A 530 -14.84 -13.01 -8.02
C SER A 530 -13.55 -12.93 -7.23
N PHE A 531 -13.06 -11.72 -7.07
CA PHE A 531 -12.00 -11.39 -6.13
C PHE A 531 -12.53 -10.40 -5.11
N GLU A 532 -12.62 -10.81 -3.86
CA GLU A 532 -13.03 -9.96 -2.74
C GLU A 532 -11.79 -9.45 -2.00
N LEU A 533 -11.61 -8.14 -1.97
CA LEU A 533 -10.55 -7.48 -1.22
C LEU A 533 -11.13 -6.86 0.05
N GLU A 534 -10.54 -7.19 1.18
CA GLU A 534 -10.85 -6.60 2.48
C GLU A 534 -9.60 -5.99 3.08
N SER A 535 -9.75 -4.83 3.72
CA SER A 535 -8.67 -4.18 4.46
C SER A 535 -9.24 -3.60 5.75
N ALA A 536 -8.58 -3.87 6.87
CA ALA A 536 -9.22 -3.85 8.17
C ALA A 536 -9.38 -2.49 8.85
N HIS A 537 -8.75 -1.38 8.41
CA HIS A 537 -8.74 -0.15 9.19
C HIS A 537 -8.87 1.14 8.39
N ARG A 538 -9.67 2.05 8.90
CA ARG A 538 -9.58 3.47 8.61
C ARG A 538 -8.47 4.08 9.47
N GLY A 539 -7.56 4.82 8.84
CA GLY A 539 -6.56 5.70 9.42
C GLY A 539 -6.35 5.61 10.92
N ASN A 540 -6.90 6.56 11.65
CA ASN A 540 -6.73 6.71 13.10
C ASN A 540 -7.92 6.20 13.93
N HIS A 541 -8.73 5.26 13.45
CA HIS A 541 -9.81 4.66 14.23
C HIS A 541 -9.31 3.40 14.94
N TYR A 542 -9.42 3.38 16.27
CA TYR A 542 -8.89 2.31 17.10
C TYR A 542 -10.03 1.66 17.90
N ASP A 543 -10.21 0.34 17.75
CA ASP A 543 -11.04 -0.44 18.67
C ASP A 543 -10.23 -0.67 19.95
N ALA A 544 -10.66 -0.06 21.05
CA ALA A 544 -9.93 -0.09 22.31
C ALA A 544 -9.81 -1.51 22.94
N PHE A 545 -10.64 -2.47 22.49
CA PHE A 545 -10.60 -3.87 22.94
C PHE A 545 -9.77 -4.78 22.04
N THR A 546 -9.00 -4.21 21.11
CA THR A 546 -7.94 -4.88 20.37
C THR A 546 -6.59 -4.33 20.80
N GLU A 547 -5.53 -5.11 20.62
CA GLU A 547 -4.18 -4.63 20.90
C GLU A 547 -3.81 -3.48 19.96
N ILE A 548 -3.37 -2.37 20.51
CA ILE A 548 -3.00 -1.14 19.78
C ILE A 548 -1.51 -0.87 20.01
N ASP A 549 -0.72 -0.91 18.94
CA ASP A 549 0.68 -0.56 19.01
C ASP A 549 0.85 0.95 19.26
N PHE A 550 1.76 1.32 20.17
CA PHE A 550 2.07 2.72 20.44
C PHE A 550 2.65 3.45 19.21
N SER A 551 3.28 2.75 18.28
CA SER A 551 3.74 3.32 17.01
C SER A 551 2.62 3.84 16.10
N ARG A 552 1.35 3.51 16.38
CA ARG A 552 0.17 3.98 15.63
C ARG A 552 -0.39 5.30 16.15
N TYR A 553 0.33 6.02 16.94
CA TYR A 553 -0.07 7.35 17.45
C TYR A 553 -0.51 8.30 16.30
N ASP A 554 -1.36 9.26 16.62
CA ASP A 554 -1.73 10.33 15.69
C ASP A 554 -0.73 11.48 15.69
N ASP A 555 -0.12 11.76 16.84
CA ASP A 555 0.95 12.73 17.03
C ASP A 555 1.74 12.42 18.31
N ARG A 556 2.98 12.91 18.41
CA ARG A 556 3.85 12.73 19.57
C ARG A 556 4.87 13.85 19.70
N GLU A 557 5.46 13.94 20.89
CA GLU A 557 6.67 14.74 21.14
C GLU A 557 7.61 13.97 22.06
N GLY A 558 8.90 14.05 21.76
CA GLY A 558 9.92 13.24 22.42
C GLY A 558 9.91 11.78 21.95
N MET A 559 10.56 10.92 22.72
CA MET A 559 10.67 9.48 22.51
C MET A 559 11.36 9.09 21.19
N THR A 560 12.01 7.96 21.20
CA THR A 560 12.60 7.34 20.01
C THR A 560 11.74 6.14 19.58
N LEU A 561 11.36 6.08 18.31
CA LEU A 561 10.71 4.91 17.73
C LEU A 561 11.79 3.94 17.26
N VAL A 562 11.79 2.72 17.79
CA VAL A 562 12.78 1.68 17.47
C VAL A 562 12.10 0.50 16.81
N ARG A 563 12.77 -0.02 15.79
CA ARG A 563 12.42 -1.25 15.10
C ARG A 563 13.53 -2.27 15.31
N PRO A 564 13.25 -3.47 15.85
CA PRO A 564 14.27 -4.50 15.99
C PRO A 564 14.80 -4.96 14.63
N VAL A 565 16.11 -4.98 14.48
CA VAL A 565 16.79 -5.44 13.25
C VAL A 565 16.64 -6.97 13.13
N GLY A 566 16.28 -7.46 11.93
CA GLY A 566 16.35 -8.87 11.55
C GLY A 566 15.20 -9.77 12.02
N LYS A 567 14.14 -9.24 12.62
CA LYS A 567 12.91 -9.98 12.98
C LYS A 567 11.69 -9.22 12.46
N ARG A 568 10.49 -9.87 12.54
CA ARG A 568 9.20 -9.23 12.25
C ARG A 568 9.16 -7.83 12.87
N PRO A 569 8.61 -6.81 12.18
CA PRO A 569 8.68 -5.43 12.61
C PRO A 569 7.86 -5.19 13.88
N MET A 570 8.41 -5.53 15.03
CA MET A 570 7.90 -5.10 16.33
C MET A 570 8.50 -3.73 16.62
N GLN A 571 7.70 -2.69 16.43
CA GLN A 571 8.09 -1.34 16.78
C GLN A 571 7.77 -1.09 18.26
N PHE A 572 8.60 -0.31 18.92
CA PHE A 572 8.37 0.15 20.29
C PHE A 572 8.96 1.54 20.49
N LEU A 573 8.46 2.26 21.46
CA LEU A 573 8.97 3.57 21.86
C LEU A 573 9.94 3.42 23.02
N THR A 574 11.06 4.14 22.98
CA THR A 574 12.11 4.18 24.01
C THR A 574 12.63 5.60 24.20
N ASP A 575 13.70 5.79 25.00
CA ASP A 575 14.29 7.09 25.35
C ASP A 575 13.27 8.10 25.87
N ILE A 576 12.29 7.58 26.62
CA ILE A 576 11.15 8.33 27.15
C ILE A 576 11.60 9.25 28.28
N LYS A 577 11.30 10.53 28.17
CA LYS A 577 11.67 11.58 29.14
C LYS A 577 10.43 12.10 29.87
N ASP A 578 10.69 12.89 30.93
CA ASP A 578 9.62 13.66 31.57
C ASP A 578 8.95 14.61 30.58
N SER A 579 7.64 14.66 30.64
CA SER A 579 6.78 15.49 29.78
C SER A 579 6.67 15.05 28.33
N ASP A 580 7.34 13.99 27.88
CA ASP A 580 7.05 13.37 26.59
C ASP A 580 5.60 12.90 26.52
N TRP A 581 5.02 12.98 25.32
CA TRP A 581 3.61 12.60 25.12
C TRP A 581 3.34 12.01 23.74
N LEU A 582 2.22 11.30 23.64
CA LEU A 582 1.62 10.88 22.40
C LEU A 582 0.09 10.90 22.50
N VAL A 583 -0.60 10.94 21.36
CA VAL A 583 -2.06 11.03 21.31
C VAL A 583 -2.67 10.02 20.35
N PHE A 584 -3.85 9.49 20.76
CA PHE A 584 -4.77 8.72 19.94
C PHE A 584 -6.10 9.48 19.84
N ASN A 585 -6.50 9.91 18.64
CA ASN A 585 -7.64 10.80 18.46
C ASN A 585 -9.01 10.09 18.51
N ASN A 586 -9.07 8.81 18.16
CA ASN A 586 -10.34 8.13 17.92
C ASN A 586 -10.39 6.73 18.54
N LEU A 587 -10.11 6.61 19.85
CA LEU A 587 -10.33 5.37 20.59
C LEU A 587 -11.85 5.12 20.75
N THR A 588 -12.33 3.96 20.30
CA THR A 588 -13.73 3.58 20.35
C THR A 588 -13.96 2.45 21.34
N PHE A 589 -15.01 2.61 22.16
CA PHE A 589 -15.35 1.70 23.25
C PHE A 589 -16.74 1.12 23.04
N LYS A 590 -16.84 -0.18 22.75
CA LYS A 590 -18.11 -0.92 22.60
C LYS A 590 -18.80 -1.17 23.94
N LYS A 591 -18.02 -1.27 25.03
CA LYS A 591 -18.47 -1.40 26.42
C LYS A 591 -17.60 -0.50 27.31
N ARG A 592 -17.91 -0.40 28.59
CA ARG A 592 -17.06 0.32 29.55
C ARG A 592 -15.90 -0.58 29.97
N PRO A 593 -14.64 -0.17 29.75
CA PRO A 593 -13.50 -0.91 30.28
C PRO A 593 -13.33 -0.65 31.77
N GLY A 594 -12.80 -1.63 32.49
CA GLY A 594 -12.37 -1.51 33.91
C GLY A 594 -10.91 -1.13 34.02
N LYS A 595 -10.10 -1.59 33.10
CA LYS A 595 -8.64 -1.40 33.12
C LYS A 595 -8.04 -1.20 31.75
N ILE A 596 -6.82 -0.66 31.74
CA ILE A 596 -5.91 -0.63 30.59
C ILE A 596 -4.67 -1.47 30.94
N THR A 597 -4.21 -2.26 29.97
CA THR A 597 -3.03 -3.11 30.11
C THR A 597 -1.99 -2.67 29.09
N PHE A 598 -0.75 -2.41 29.53
CA PHE A 598 0.39 -2.06 28.69
C PHE A 598 1.38 -3.21 28.60
N GLU A 599 1.94 -3.47 27.44
CA GLU A 599 3.13 -4.30 27.26
C GLU A 599 4.35 -3.37 27.24
N LEU A 600 5.19 -3.47 28.28
CA LEU A 600 6.32 -2.59 28.50
C LEU A 600 7.54 -3.31 29.09
N GLN A 601 8.69 -2.66 29.00
CA GLN A 601 9.96 -3.07 29.57
C GLN A 601 10.52 -1.90 30.36
N ALA A 602 10.87 -2.09 31.63
CA ALA A 602 11.41 -1.04 32.50
C ALA A 602 12.55 -1.56 33.38
N LEU A 603 13.71 -0.92 33.29
CA LEU A 603 14.85 -1.24 34.14
C LEU A 603 14.65 -0.66 35.55
N ASN A 604 14.12 0.56 35.63
CA ASN A 604 13.94 1.26 36.90
C ASN A 604 12.45 1.53 37.15
N PRO A 605 11.98 1.39 38.42
CA PRO A 605 10.63 1.77 38.79
C PRO A 605 10.51 3.29 38.96
N GLY A 606 9.28 3.80 38.97
CA GLY A 606 8.95 5.14 39.47
C GLY A 606 8.55 6.17 38.40
N GLY A 607 8.63 5.86 37.10
CA GLY A 607 7.97 6.65 36.07
C GLY A 607 6.45 6.54 36.18
N VAL A 608 5.74 7.58 35.80
CA VAL A 608 4.27 7.60 35.79
C VAL A 608 3.79 7.87 34.36
N LEU A 609 2.91 7.00 33.87
CA LEU A 609 2.19 7.19 32.61
C LEU A 609 0.78 7.70 32.94
N GLU A 610 0.51 8.97 32.61
CA GLU A 610 -0.81 9.58 32.75
C GLU A 610 -1.62 9.40 31.49
N MET A 611 -2.87 9.00 31.61
CA MET A 611 -3.86 8.99 30.53
C MET A 611 -4.81 10.17 30.70
N ARG A 612 -4.83 11.11 29.76
CA ARG A 612 -5.59 12.37 29.83
C ARG A 612 -6.56 12.54 28.69
N ARG A 613 -7.74 13.10 28.97
CA ARG A 613 -8.82 13.33 27.99
C ARG A 613 -8.58 14.61 27.20
N GLY A 614 -8.58 14.52 25.89
CA GLY A 614 -8.72 15.64 24.96
C GLY A 614 -7.53 16.56 24.81
N SER A 615 -6.71 16.78 25.84
CA SER A 615 -5.52 17.62 25.83
C SER A 615 -4.49 17.16 26.86
N LEU A 616 -3.27 17.71 26.80
CA LEU A 616 -2.17 17.45 27.75
C LEU A 616 -2.54 17.83 29.20
N GLN A 617 -3.40 18.83 29.38
CA GLN A 617 -3.91 19.28 30.70
C GLN A 617 -5.33 18.78 30.97
N GLY A 618 -5.86 17.90 30.10
CA GLY A 618 -7.22 17.36 30.22
C GLY A 618 -7.44 16.52 31.47
N GLU A 619 -8.71 16.12 31.69
CA GLU A 619 -9.08 15.25 32.81
C GLU A 619 -8.21 14.01 32.89
N LEU A 620 -7.70 13.72 34.09
CA LEU A 620 -6.90 12.52 34.33
C LEU A 620 -7.82 11.28 34.38
N LEU A 621 -7.65 10.39 33.39
CA LEU A 621 -8.43 9.16 33.23
C LEU A 621 -7.77 7.96 33.92
N ALA A 622 -6.45 7.92 33.93
CA ALA A 622 -5.65 6.95 34.68
C ALA A 622 -4.28 7.54 35.03
N SER A 623 -3.69 7.03 36.10
CA SER A 623 -2.31 7.34 36.52
C SER A 623 -1.62 6.01 36.83
N CYS A 624 -0.67 5.66 36.00
CA CYS A 624 -0.06 4.34 35.95
C CYS A 624 1.38 4.42 36.42
N THR A 625 1.66 4.08 37.71
CA THR A 625 3.02 4.02 38.22
C THR A 625 3.71 2.76 37.71
N ILE A 626 4.74 2.97 36.87
CA ILE A 626 5.47 1.88 36.20
C ILE A 626 6.33 1.14 37.22
N GLN A 627 6.17 -0.18 37.28
CA GLN A 627 7.00 -1.07 38.09
C GLN A 627 8.20 -1.57 37.27
N SER A 628 9.33 -1.86 37.94
CA SER A 628 10.46 -2.50 37.28
C SER A 628 10.06 -3.87 36.71
N THR A 629 10.55 -4.18 35.53
CA THR A 629 10.42 -5.49 34.89
C THR A 629 11.76 -6.21 34.77
N ASN A 630 12.81 -5.69 35.43
CA ASN A 630 14.19 -6.14 35.28
C ASN A 630 14.66 -6.21 33.82
N GLY A 631 14.11 -5.35 32.98
CA GLY A 631 14.43 -5.32 31.56
C GLY A 631 13.70 -6.35 30.69
N GLU A 632 12.72 -7.06 31.22
CA GLU A 632 11.91 -8.02 30.44
C GLU A 632 10.60 -7.39 29.97
N TRP A 633 10.10 -7.82 28.82
CA TRP A 633 8.78 -7.43 28.33
C TRP A 633 7.69 -8.08 29.17
N THR A 634 6.90 -7.26 29.87
CA THR A 634 5.82 -7.73 30.75
C THR A 634 4.56 -6.88 30.57
N LYS A 635 3.43 -7.44 30.99
CA LYS A 635 2.14 -6.73 31.01
C LYS A 635 1.87 -6.14 32.38
N GLN A 636 1.56 -4.83 32.42
CA GLN A 636 1.13 -4.13 33.64
C GLN A 636 -0.25 -3.52 33.40
N SER A 637 -1.19 -3.77 34.31
CA SER A 637 -2.59 -3.35 34.21
C SER A 637 -2.93 -2.29 35.25
N PHE A 638 -3.74 -1.31 34.86
CA PHE A 638 -4.13 -0.17 35.71
C PHE A 638 -5.62 0.13 35.54
N GLU A 639 -6.27 0.53 36.64
CA GLU A 639 -7.67 0.95 36.56
C GLU A 639 -7.86 2.24 35.79
N VAL A 640 -8.98 2.33 35.07
CA VAL A 640 -9.35 3.52 34.31
C VAL A 640 -10.68 4.09 34.80
N LYS A 641 -10.77 5.43 34.83
CA LYS A 641 -12.03 6.13 35.08
C LYS A 641 -13.02 5.92 33.94
N LYS A 642 -14.26 6.33 34.18
CA LYS A 642 -15.33 6.24 33.19
C LYS A 642 -14.92 6.91 31.84
N LEU A 643 -14.90 6.11 30.78
CA LEU A 643 -14.65 6.53 29.40
C LEU A 643 -15.95 6.71 28.63
N ARG A 644 -15.94 7.59 27.64
CA ARG A 644 -17.02 7.79 26.67
C ARG A 644 -16.95 6.74 25.58
N LYS A 645 -17.97 6.61 24.74
CA LYS A 645 -17.97 5.70 23.60
C LYS A 645 -16.85 5.99 22.57
N LYS A 646 -16.41 7.25 22.48
CA LYS A 646 -15.29 7.70 21.65
C LYS A 646 -14.48 8.71 22.45
N GLU A 647 -13.17 8.53 22.50
CA GLU A 647 -12.23 9.38 23.25
C GLU A 647 -11.04 9.80 22.38
N LYS A 648 -10.59 11.03 22.61
CA LYS A 648 -9.25 11.49 22.29
C LYS A 648 -8.42 11.38 23.56
N VAL A 649 -7.34 10.61 23.52
CA VAL A 649 -6.52 10.30 24.70
C VAL A 649 -5.08 10.71 24.49
N TYR A 650 -4.56 11.50 25.40
CA TYR A 650 -3.13 11.78 25.53
C TYR A 650 -2.53 10.84 26.57
N PHE A 651 -1.44 10.20 26.22
CA PHE A 651 -0.53 9.52 27.12
C PHE A 651 0.65 10.44 27.40
N VAL A 652 0.84 10.82 28.66
CA VAL A 652 1.87 11.79 29.11
C VAL A 652 2.77 11.10 30.11
N PHE A 653 4.06 11.13 29.88
CA PHE A 653 5.05 10.52 30.76
C PHE A 653 5.55 11.53 31.79
N ARG A 654 5.64 11.10 33.07
CA ARG A 654 6.07 11.93 34.17
C ARG A 654 7.18 11.27 34.95
N GLY A 655 8.11 12.07 35.45
CA GLY A 655 9.22 11.65 36.31
C GLY A 655 10.30 10.87 35.55
N SER A 656 11.04 10.05 36.27
CA SER A 656 12.15 9.31 35.69
C SER A 656 11.66 8.06 34.94
N ASN A 657 11.77 8.10 33.62
CA ASN A 657 11.43 6.99 32.72
C ASN A 657 12.69 6.34 32.10
N LYS A 658 13.87 6.49 32.74
CA LYS A 658 15.13 5.97 32.21
C LYS A 658 15.08 4.45 32.07
N GLY A 659 15.27 3.95 30.85
CA GLY A 659 15.21 2.52 30.53
C GLY A 659 13.79 1.98 30.39
N LEU A 660 12.77 2.85 30.21
CA LEU A 660 11.42 2.46 29.85
C LEU A 660 11.33 2.32 28.32
N SER A 661 10.78 1.19 27.90
CA SER A 661 10.31 0.97 26.53
C SER A 661 8.86 0.50 26.57
N ILE A 662 8.03 0.95 25.63
CA ILE A 662 6.60 0.62 25.59
C ILE A 662 6.20 0.23 24.17
N LYS A 663 5.40 -0.83 24.04
CA LYS A 663 5.09 -1.45 22.75
C LYS A 663 3.63 -1.27 22.36
N ASN A 664 2.71 -1.74 23.19
CA ASN A 664 1.28 -1.72 22.91
C ASN A 664 0.44 -1.54 24.16
N PHE A 665 -0.86 -1.36 23.96
CA PHE A 665 -1.86 -1.36 25.03
C PHE A 665 -3.18 -1.97 24.55
N ILE A 666 -4.01 -2.39 25.51
CA ILE A 666 -5.36 -2.90 25.31
C ILE A 666 -6.24 -2.51 26.50
N PHE A 667 -7.52 -2.22 26.25
CA PHE A 667 -8.51 -2.03 27.31
C PHE A 667 -9.31 -3.31 27.54
N GLU A 668 -9.65 -3.55 28.79
CA GLU A 668 -10.39 -4.75 29.24
C GLU A 668 -11.60 -4.40 30.11
#